data_f2ad5726d70684246be7ba6b78063713
#
_entry.id   f2ad5726d70684246be7ba6b78063713
#
_cell.length_a   1.000
_cell.length_b   1.000
_cell.length_c   1.000
_cell.angle_alpha   90.00
_cell.angle_beta   90.00
_cell.angle_gamma   90.00
#
_symmetry.space_group_name_H-M   'P 1'
#
loop_
_entity.id
_entity.type
_entity.pdbx_description
1 polymer ?
#
loop_
_entity_poly.entity_id
_entity_poly.type
_entity_poly.pdbx_seq_one_letter_code
_entity_poly.pdbx_strand_id
1 'polypeptide(L)'
;MVWLYLILGIPFLFAFLVPVLHKRFTPQIHTGWFVVWIPLLIFGILLSTVPTISSGGIIDLSLPWIPAYDINITLFLDGLSLIFGLLISGVGFLVILYSIYYLSKHKEALHNFYIYLLLFMGAMLGVVLSDNIFALYVFWEMTSISSFLLIAYWFEREKSRSGARKSLLITVFGGLAMLAGFILLTMMTDTYSIREMVHSLDGIHSHTLFLPVMVLILLGAFTKSAQFPFSIWLPDAMEAPTPVSAYLHSATMVKAGIYLVARFTPIFGGGEVWFWLVTGIGLMTLFYGSFNAIRQTDLKALLAYSTISQLGLIMSLLGLGSAGLAPEAGNAQAAYALAVFTGLFHLVNHSTFKGCLFMVVGIIDHETGTRDIRKLGGLMHIMPISFTLALIGCLSMAGLPPFNGFLSKELFFTAVLNASEISVLIPVVAWLASVLTFVYSLIMVFKTFTGQPRVKSGKQAHEAPLGMLLPPMVLAALVVLLFFFPNVLVHYVLAPAWAAVLPSLARENLLTVHVSPWHGVTPELLMTLGVIVLGGTLYKTLKKWVKLYRTYPQSLTLNHIYETALELMESLSLALTKRYMTGSLRDYLIYILSFIVVAVGGALVLAQGIAFDPSHDAAFSIYELALLAGMVVCAITVLLAETRLTAIIAVGALGFLVVFFFVLFRAPDLALTQLVVETITTVLFLLCFYHLPKLKKETTPLPSKVVNGLLSLAVGLVMTLVALSANGNPLPESIAGYYENAYELAGAKNIVNAILVDFRGFDTMLEILVLSMAGLGVYTLIKLRMAGGK
;
A
#
# COMPACT_ATOMS: atom_id res chain seq x y z
N MET A 1 -11.73 -25.16 14.89
CA MET A 1 -11.98 -23.77 14.41
C MET A 1 -11.03 -22.76 15.03
N VAL A 2 -10.84 -22.70 16.35
CA VAL A 2 -9.92 -21.73 17.03
C VAL A 2 -8.48 -21.69 16.46
N TRP A 3 -7.99 -22.77 15.88
CA TRP A 3 -6.64 -22.84 15.28
C TRP A 3 -6.44 -21.91 14.05
N LEU A 4 -7.50 -21.43 13.38
CA LEU A 4 -7.36 -20.40 12.34
C LEU A 4 -6.81 -19.09 12.91
N TYR A 5 -7.26 -18.68 14.10
CA TYR A 5 -6.67 -17.51 14.75
C TYR A 5 -5.22 -17.76 15.18
N LEU A 6 -4.89 -19.02 15.53
CA LEU A 6 -3.51 -19.36 15.84
C LEU A 6 -2.61 -19.22 14.59
N ILE A 7 -3.06 -19.68 13.42
CA ILE A 7 -2.31 -19.49 12.16
C ILE A 7 -1.99 -18.02 11.92
N LEU A 8 -2.96 -17.13 12.11
CA LEU A 8 -2.78 -15.70 11.93
C LEU A 8 -1.98 -15.07 13.08
N GLY A 9 -2.29 -15.42 14.35
CA GLY A 9 -1.75 -14.76 15.53
C GLY A 9 -0.31 -15.16 15.87
N ILE A 10 0.08 -16.43 15.65
CA ILE A 10 1.41 -16.95 16.02
C ILE A 10 2.56 -16.14 15.41
N PRO A 11 2.58 -15.78 14.12
CA PRO A 11 3.67 -14.97 13.55
C PRO A 11 3.83 -13.62 14.26
N PHE A 12 2.73 -12.93 14.55
CA PHE A 12 2.74 -11.63 15.24
C PHE A 12 3.21 -11.77 16.68
N LEU A 13 2.65 -12.73 17.42
CA LEU A 13 3.02 -13.03 18.81
C LEU A 13 4.53 -13.35 18.93
N PHE A 14 5.00 -14.20 18.02
CA PHE A 14 6.41 -14.60 18.03
C PHE A 14 7.35 -13.46 17.63
N ALA A 15 6.91 -12.55 16.76
CA ALA A 15 7.66 -11.34 16.42
C ALA A 15 7.98 -10.51 17.67
N PHE A 16 7.05 -10.39 18.64
CA PHE A 16 7.30 -9.73 19.92
C PHE A 16 8.27 -10.52 20.83
N LEU A 17 8.34 -11.83 20.72
CA LEU A 17 9.24 -12.66 21.52
C LEU A 17 10.68 -12.71 20.97
N VAL A 18 10.86 -12.50 19.66
CA VAL A 18 12.18 -12.55 19.01
C VAL A 18 13.25 -11.69 19.69
N PRO A 19 13.00 -10.43 20.10
CA PRO A 19 14.03 -9.61 20.77
C PRO A 19 14.51 -10.21 22.08
N VAL A 20 13.59 -10.81 22.85
CA VAL A 20 13.90 -11.45 24.14
C VAL A 20 14.73 -12.70 23.91
N LEU A 21 14.31 -13.55 22.97
CA LEU A 21 15.04 -14.76 22.61
C LEU A 21 16.42 -14.45 22.04
N HIS A 22 16.52 -13.45 21.19
CA HIS A 22 17.77 -12.95 20.64
C HIS A 22 18.71 -12.51 21.75
N LYS A 23 18.28 -11.62 22.63
CA LYS A 23 19.11 -11.08 23.72
C LYS A 23 19.59 -12.19 24.67
N ARG A 24 18.77 -13.22 24.92
CA ARG A 24 19.08 -14.28 25.88
C ARG A 24 19.97 -15.39 25.32
N PHE A 25 19.79 -15.75 24.02
CA PHE A 25 20.37 -16.98 23.45
C PHE A 25 21.28 -16.77 22.24
N THR A 26 21.29 -15.60 21.58
CA THR A 26 22.01 -15.42 20.31
C THR A 26 23.53 -15.55 20.40
N PRO A 27 24.25 -15.30 21.49
CA PRO A 27 25.68 -15.59 21.52
C PRO A 27 25.97 -17.07 21.22
N GLN A 28 25.09 -17.98 21.61
CA GLN A 28 25.26 -19.44 21.50
C GLN A 28 24.55 -20.01 20.27
N ILE A 29 23.26 -19.69 20.08
CA ILE A 29 22.40 -20.26 19.06
C ILE A 29 21.89 -19.18 18.11
N HIS A 30 21.92 -19.44 16.79
CA HIS A 30 21.38 -18.51 15.80
C HIS A 30 19.86 -18.34 16.00
N THR A 31 19.37 -17.10 16.06
CA THR A 31 17.96 -16.77 16.32
C THR A 31 16.98 -17.50 15.40
N GLY A 32 17.39 -17.79 14.16
CA GLY A 32 16.56 -18.52 13.19
C GLY A 32 16.11 -19.90 13.64
N TRP A 33 16.87 -20.59 14.52
CA TRP A 33 16.46 -21.90 15.04
C TRP A 33 15.20 -21.84 15.92
N PHE A 34 14.94 -20.71 16.56
CA PHE A 34 13.69 -20.52 17.31
C PHE A 34 12.53 -20.18 16.39
N VAL A 35 12.80 -19.43 15.32
CA VAL A 35 11.77 -18.92 14.39
C VAL A 35 11.33 -19.98 13.37
N VAL A 36 12.20 -20.91 12.98
CA VAL A 36 11.92 -21.91 11.93
C VAL A 36 10.72 -22.80 12.22
N TRP A 37 10.40 -23.02 13.48
CA TRP A 37 9.27 -23.85 13.90
C TRP A 37 7.89 -23.20 13.62
N ILE A 38 7.84 -21.88 13.51
CA ILE A 38 6.57 -21.15 13.29
C ILE A 38 5.97 -21.48 11.92
N PRO A 39 6.67 -21.24 10.80
CA PRO A 39 6.11 -21.63 9.49
C PRO A 39 5.91 -23.13 9.34
N LEU A 40 6.75 -23.96 9.97
CA LEU A 40 6.58 -25.41 9.94
C LEU A 40 5.28 -25.84 10.64
N LEU A 41 4.97 -25.25 11.80
CA LEU A 41 3.72 -25.51 12.53
C LEU A 41 2.51 -25.08 11.70
N ILE A 42 2.55 -23.85 11.12
CA ILE A 42 1.47 -23.33 10.28
C ILE A 42 1.26 -24.22 9.05
N PHE A 43 2.35 -24.64 8.42
CA PHE A 43 2.32 -25.55 7.28
C PHE A 43 1.67 -26.90 7.66
N GLY A 44 2.05 -27.47 8.80
CA GLY A 44 1.46 -28.71 9.31
C GLY A 44 -0.02 -28.60 9.60
N ILE A 45 -0.46 -27.50 10.21
CA ILE A 45 -1.88 -27.23 10.46
C ILE A 45 -2.64 -27.12 9.13
N LEU A 46 -2.15 -26.32 8.17
CA LEU A 46 -2.79 -26.18 6.85
C LEU A 46 -2.81 -27.51 6.09
N LEU A 47 -1.77 -28.30 6.18
CA LEU A 47 -1.73 -29.63 5.56
C LEU A 47 -2.78 -30.57 6.14
N SER A 48 -3.07 -30.48 7.45
CA SER A 48 -4.11 -31.29 8.08
C SER A 48 -5.54 -30.93 7.62
N THR A 49 -5.72 -29.74 7.00
CA THR A 49 -7.04 -29.31 6.47
C THR A 49 -7.27 -29.75 5.02
N VAL A 50 -6.23 -30.23 4.34
CA VAL A 50 -6.32 -30.65 2.94
C VAL A 50 -7.47 -31.63 2.69
N PRO A 51 -7.69 -32.70 3.48
CA PRO A 51 -8.79 -33.62 3.26
C PRO A 51 -10.18 -32.95 3.32
N THR A 52 -10.36 -32.02 4.26
CA THR A 52 -11.62 -31.27 4.41
C THR A 52 -11.88 -30.35 3.22
N ILE A 53 -10.87 -29.62 2.81
CA ILE A 53 -10.99 -28.67 1.68
C ILE A 53 -11.11 -29.42 0.35
N SER A 54 -10.38 -30.53 0.17
CA SER A 54 -10.47 -31.33 -1.08
C SER A 54 -11.85 -32.00 -1.26
N SER A 55 -12.58 -32.25 -0.17
CA SER A 55 -13.97 -32.73 -0.22
C SER A 55 -15.02 -31.61 -0.43
N GLY A 56 -14.58 -30.37 -0.70
CA GLY A 56 -15.47 -29.22 -0.88
C GLY A 56 -15.89 -28.52 0.41
N GLY A 57 -15.31 -28.93 1.56
CA GLY A 57 -15.55 -28.25 2.84
C GLY A 57 -14.91 -26.86 2.88
N ILE A 58 -15.52 -25.99 3.65
CA ILE A 58 -15.03 -24.63 3.92
C ILE A 58 -14.87 -24.50 5.43
N ILE A 59 -13.83 -23.75 5.85
CA ILE A 59 -13.60 -23.48 7.26
C ILE A 59 -13.58 -21.98 7.46
N ASP A 60 -14.50 -21.46 8.25
CA ASP A 60 -14.59 -20.04 8.55
C ASP A 60 -14.70 -19.78 10.05
N LEU A 61 -14.33 -18.57 10.44
CA LEU A 61 -14.37 -18.11 11.81
C LEU A 61 -14.42 -16.58 11.83
N SER A 62 -15.42 -16.01 12.51
CA SER A 62 -15.61 -14.57 12.59
C SER A 62 -15.40 -14.06 14.00
N LEU A 63 -14.70 -12.93 14.13
CA LEU A 63 -14.50 -12.19 15.37
C LEU A 63 -14.98 -10.75 15.17
N PRO A 64 -15.92 -10.25 15.99
CA PRO A 64 -16.34 -8.86 15.90
C PRO A 64 -15.15 -7.92 16.20
N TRP A 65 -14.89 -6.98 15.27
CA TRP A 65 -13.82 -6.00 15.43
C TRP A 65 -14.37 -4.62 15.72
N ILE A 66 -15.28 -4.11 14.89
CA ILE A 66 -15.96 -2.83 15.09
C ILE A 66 -17.48 -3.07 15.00
N PRO A 67 -18.13 -3.53 16.11
CA PRO A 67 -19.53 -3.92 16.08
C PRO A 67 -20.49 -2.81 15.67
N ALA A 68 -20.15 -1.53 15.94
CA ALA A 68 -20.97 -0.37 15.56
C ALA A 68 -21.18 -0.21 14.05
N TYR A 69 -20.29 -0.79 13.23
CA TYR A 69 -20.33 -0.75 11.78
C TYR A 69 -20.43 -2.14 11.15
N ASP A 70 -20.67 -3.18 11.95
CA ASP A 70 -20.69 -4.58 11.53
C ASP A 70 -19.41 -5.06 10.81
N ILE A 71 -18.28 -4.44 11.16
CA ILE A 71 -16.96 -4.82 10.62
C ILE A 71 -16.37 -5.91 11.49
N ASN A 72 -16.23 -7.10 10.90
CA ASN A 72 -15.74 -8.31 11.57
C ASN A 72 -14.42 -8.78 10.96
N ILE A 73 -13.51 -9.33 11.77
CA ILE A 73 -12.35 -10.08 11.27
C ILE A 73 -12.82 -11.52 11.01
N THR A 74 -13.30 -11.75 9.80
CA THR A 74 -13.73 -13.08 9.36
C THR A 74 -12.58 -13.74 8.63
N LEU A 75 -12.10 -14.86 9.19
CA LEU A 75 -11.09 -15.70 8.54
C LEU A 75 -11.80 -16.83 7.79
N PHE A 76 -11.35 -17.04 6.56
CA PHE A 76 -11.97 -17.95 5.63
C PHE A 76 -10.91 -18.79 4.93
N LEU A 77 -11.02 -20.10 5.03
CA LEU A 77 -10.13 -21.05 4.39
C LEU A 77 -10.92 -21.90 3.39
N ASP A 78 -10.68 -21.65 2.13
CA ASP A 78 -11.12 -22.42 0.98
C ASP A 78 -9.92 -22.98 0.18
N GLY A 79 -10.16 -23.56 -0.98
CA GLY A 79 -9.09 -24.07 -1.83
C GLY A 79 -8.09 -23.01 -2.27
N LEU A 80 -8.54 -21.78 -2.59
CA LEU A 80 -7.65 -20.69 -2.99
C LEU A 80 -6.80 -20.21 -1.81
N SER A 81 -7.39 -19.99 -0.65
CA SER A 81 -6.66 -19.61 0.57
C SER A 81 -5.66 -20.68 1.00
N LEU A 82 -6.02 -21.95 0.85
CA LEU A 82 -5.18 -23.09 1.18
C LEU A 82 -3.90 -23.14 0.34
N ILE A 83 -4.00 -23.00 -1.00
CA ILE A 83 -2.82 -23.04 -1.89
C ILE A 83 -1.83 -21.92 -1.54
N PHE A 84 -2.33 -20.70 -1.30
CA PHE A 84 -1.47 -19.59 -0.89
C PHE A 84 -0.91 -19.77 0.52
N GLY A 85 -1.71 -20.24 1.46
CA GLY A 85 -1.26 -20.51 2.83
C GLY A 85 -0.14 -21.55 2.88
N LEU A 86 -0.26 -22.65 2.11
CA LEU A 86 0.79 -23.66 1.97
C LEU A 86 2.07 -23.12 1.35
N LEU A 87 1.96 -22.26 0.33
CA LEU A 87 3.12 -21.61 -0.28
C LEU A 87 3.80 -20.62 0.67
N ILE A 88 3.04 -19.80 1.38
CA ILE A 88 3.56 -18.81 2.34
C ILE A 88 4.32 -19.51 3.47
N SER A 89 3.72 -20.54 4.07
CA SER A 89 4.31 -21.25 5.20
C SER A 89 5.43 -22.23 4.77
N GLY A 90 5.22 -23.01 3.71
CA GLY A 90 6.19 -24.00 3.24
C GLY A 90 7.48 -23.38 2.70
N VAL A 91 7.37 -22.37 1.81
CA VAL A 91 8.55 -21.65 1.35
C VAL A 91 9.14 -20.80 2.47
N GLY A 92 8.31 -20.24 3.35
CA GLY A 92 8.74 -19.50 4.53
C GLY A 92 9.64 -20.33 5.46
N PHE A 93 9.29 -21.60 5.69
CA PHE A 93 10.11 -22.56 6.43
C PHE A 93 11.49 -22.73 5.79
N LEU A 94 11.52 -23.00 4.48
CA LEU A 94 12.77 -23.20 3.74
C LEU A 94 13.65 -21.93 3.70
N VAL A 95 13.03 -20.76 3.57
CA VAL A 95 13.73 -19.47 3.59
C VAL A 95 14.35 -19.19 4.96
N ILE A 96 13.64 -19.47 6.05
CA ILE A 96 14.21 -19.28 7.39
C ILE A 96 15.36 -20.26 7.63
N LEU A 97 15.22 -21.52 7.21
CA LEU A 97 16.29 -22.49 7.28
C LEU A 97 17.53 -22.04 6.48
N TYR A 98 17.33 -21.53 5.27
CA TYR A 98 18.39 -20.95 4.44
C TYR A 98 19.05 -19.74 5.12
N SER A 99 18.25 -18.87 5.76
CA SER A 99 18.72 -17.65 6.42
C SER A 99 19.68 -17.93 7.58
N ILE A 100 19.52 -19.06 8.28
CA ILE A 100 20.38 -19.47 9.40
C ILE A 100 21.84 -19.59 8.95
N TYR A 101 22.05 -20.08 7.73
CA TYR A 101 23.39 -20.30 7.16
C TYR A 101 23.87 -19.13 6.30
N TYR A 102 22.97 -18.30 5.79
CA TYR A 102 23.28 -17.15 4.95
C TYR A 102 23.66 -15.89 5.75
N LEU A 103 22.97 -15.62 6.88
CA LEU A 103 23.19 -14.43 7.69
C LEU A 103 24.17 -14.69 8.83
N SER A 104 25.13 -13.79 8.98
CA SER A 104 26.10 -13.89 10.07
C SER A 104 25.52 -13.42 11.41
N LYS A 105 25.57 -14.27 12.43
CA LYS A 105 25.12 -13.92 13.78
C LYS A 105 25.90 -12.79 14.46
N HIS A 106 27.10 -12.46 13.97
CA HIS A 106 27.96 -11.44 14.57
C HIS A 106 27.92 -10.08 13.85
N LYS A 107 27.49 -10.07 12.57
CA LYS A 107 27.52 -8.86 11.73
C LYS A 107 26.15 -8.30 11.44
N GLU A 108 25.11 -9.12 11.65
CA GLU A 108 23.76 -8.79 11.21
C GLU A 108 22.82 -8.58 12.39
N ALA A 109 21.87 -7.64 12.25
CA ALA A 109 20.81 -7.39 13.23
C ALA A 109 19.70 -8.45 13.10
N LEU A 110 20.00 -9.71 13.43
CA LEU A 110 19.12 -10.85 13.21
C LEU A 110 17.72 -10.68 13.82
N HIS A 111 17.60 -10.02 14.98
CA HIS A 111 16.31 -9.79 15.60
C HIS A 111 15.40 -8.98 14.69
N ASN A 112 15.89 -7.88 14.09
CA ASN A 112 15.13 -7.07 13.15
C ASN A 112 14.71 -7.87 11.92
N PHE A 113 15.64 -8.66 11.36
CA PHE A 113 15.36 -9.50 10.20
C PHE A 113 14.20 -10.46 10.46
N TYR A 114 14.23 -11.22 11.56
CA TYR A 114 13.19 -12.20 11.85
C TYR A 114 11.87 -11.58 12.33
N ILE A 115 11.91 -10.43 13.01
CA ILE A 115 10.70 -9.65 13.32
C ILE A 115 9.99 -9.26 12.03
N TYR A 116 10.70 -8.59 11.11
CA TYR A 116 10.11 -8.12 9.86
C TYR A 116 9.60 -9.29 8.99
N LEU A 117 10.33 -10.41 8.98
CA LEU A 117 9.93 -11.60 8.23
C LEU A 117 8.66 -12.24 8.80
N LEU A 118 8.53 -12.34 10.13
CA LEU A 118 7.32 -12.85 10.78
C LEU A 118 6.13 -11.93 10.62
N LEU A 119 6.32 -10.61 10.78
CA LEU A 119 5.28 -9.62 10.52
C LEU A 119 4.78 -9.72 9.08
N PHE A 120 5.69 -9.86 8.12
CA PHE A 120 5.35 -10.03 6.73
C PHE A 120 4.60 -11.35 6.48
N MET A 121 5.03 -12.46 7.08
CA MET A 121 4.35 -13.75 6.98
C MET A 121 2.93 -13.69 7.54
N GLY A 122 2.75 -13.12 8.74
CA GLY A 122 1.44 -12.93 9.37
C GLY A 122 0.52 -12.05 8.52
N ALA A 123 1.05 -10.93 7.99
CA ALA A 123 0.30 -10.05 7.11
C ALA A 123 -0.14 -10.76 5.82
N MET A 124 0.74 -11.56 5.19
CA MET A 124 0.38 -12.33 3.99
C MET A 124 -0.66 -13.41 4.27
N LEU A 125 -0.57 -14.09 5.41
CA LEU A 125 -1.61 -15.03 5.84
C LEU A 125 -2.93 -14.31 6.10
N GLY A 126 -2.88 -13.11 6.69
CA GLY A 126 -4.07 -12.27 6.87
C GLY A 126 -4.72 -11.89 5.54
N VAL A 127 -3.95 -11.50 4.52
CA VAL A 127 -4.47 -11.20 3.18
C VAL A 127 -5.23 -12.39 2.60
N VAL A 128 -4.64 -13.59 2.64
CA VAL A 128 -5.22 -14.76 1.96
C VAL A 128 -6.34 -15.46 2.75
N LEU A 129 -6.46 -15.18 4.04
CA LEU A 129 -7.49 -15.73 4.90
C LEU A 129 -8.65 -14.78 5.17
N SER A 130 -8.55 -13.49 4.84
CA SER A 130 -9.60 -12.52 5.09
C SER A 130 -10.77 -12.62 4.13
N ASP A 131 -11.99 -12.71 4.66
CA ASP A 131 -13.24 -12.57 3.92
C ASP A 131 -13.76 -11.13 3.93
N ASN A 132 -13.48 -10.36 4.97
CA ASN A 132 -13.84 -8.95 5.07
C ASN A 132 -12.84 -8.08 4.32
N ILE A 133 -13.33 -7.22 3.41
CA ILE A 133 -12.48 -6.37 2.54
C ILE A 133 -11.65 -5.35 3.31
N PHE A 134 -12.14 -4.81 4.45
CA PHE A 134 -11.36 -3.89 5.27
C PHE A 134 -10.27 -4.61 6.06
N ALA A 135 -10.55 -5.80 6.58
CA ALA A 135 -9.54 -6.65 7.19
C ALA A 135 -8.46 -7.04 6.16
N LEU A 136 -8.87 -7.42 4.95
CA LEU A 136 -7.96 -7.69 3.83
C LEU A 136 -7.08 -6.47 3.55
N TYR A 137 -7.66 -5.27 3.49
CA TYR A 137 -6.91 -4.03 3.25
C TYR A 137 -5.88 -3.74 4.34
N VAL A 138 -6.24 -3.90 5.62
CA VAL A 138 -5.29 -3.70 6.72
C VAL A 138 -4.10 -4.64 6.59
N PHE A 139 -4.34 -5.94 6.36
CA PHE A 139 -3.25 -6.90 6.14
C PHE A 139 -2.47 -6.61 4.86
N TRP A 140 -3.12 -6.11 3.82
CA TRP A 140 -2.46 -5.69 2.58
C TRP A 140 -1.45 -4.57 2.83
N GLU A 141 -1.81 -3.53 3.58
CA GLU A 141 -0.89 -2.46 3.93
C GLU A 141 0.19 -2.91 4.92
N MET A 142 -0.13 -3.82 5.84
CA MET A 142 0.89 -4.44 6.69
C MET A 142 1.93 -5.19 5.86
N THR A 143 1.55 -5.82 4.72
CA THR A 143 2.54 -6.40 3.80
C THR A 143 3.40 -5.34 3.12
N SER A 144 2.86 -4.14 2.80
CA SER A 144 3.61 -3.02 2.22
C SER A 144 4.67 -2.53 3.20
N ILE A 145 4.28 -2.29 4.45
CA ILE A 145 5.18 -1.80 5.51
C ILE A 145 6.27 -2.84 5.85
N SER A 146 5.89 -4.08 6.08
CA SER A 146 6.84 -5.13 6.46
C SER A 146 7.81 -5.47 5.32
N SER A 147 7.36 -5.45 4.06
CA SER A 147 8.25 -5.61 2.91
C SER A 147 9.20 -4.42 2.72
N PHE A 148 8.73 -3.19 2.96
CA PHE A 148 9.59 -2.02 3.00
C PHE A 148 10.74 -2.19 4.00
N LEU A 149 10.43 -2.61 5.23
CA LEU A 149 11.43 -2.85 6.27
C LEU A 149 12.41 -3.98 5.89
N LEU A 150 11.93 -5.03 5.23
CA LEU A 150 12.75 -6.13 4.74
C LEU A 150 13.68 -5.70 3.58
N ILE A 151 13.19 -4.88 2.65
CA ILE A 151 13.99 -4.36 1.54
C ILE A 151 15.02 -3.36 2.05
N ALA A 152 14.63 -2.51 3.01
CA ALA A 152 15.50 -1.54 3.67
C ALA A 152 16.42 -2.17 4.74
N TYR A 153 16.49 -3.48 4.88
CA TYR A 153 17.23 -4.13 5.96
C TYR A 153 18.69 -3.62 6.08
N TRP A 154 19.38 -3.44 4.95
CA TRP A 154 20.67 -2.78 4.89
C TRP A 154 20.54 -1.27 4.65
N PHE A 155 19.84 -0.58 5.56
CA PHE A 155 19.48 0.84 5.44
C PHE A 155 20.69 1.79 5.28
N GLU A 156 21.89 1.38 5.63
CA GLU A 156 23.11 2.15 5.40
C GLU A 156 23.41 2.32 3.91
N ARG A 157 22.98 1.36 3.08
CA ARG A 157 23.16 1.41 1.63
C ARG A 157 22.10 2.28 0.99
N GLU A 158 22.53 3.31 0.24
CA GLU A 158 21.62 4.21 -0.47
C GLU A 158 20.66 3.48 -1.42
N LYS A 159 21.17 2.49 -2.17
CA LYS A 159 20.36 1.68 -3.09
C LYS A 159 19.26 0.90 -2.38
N SER A 160 19.54 0.38 -1.18
CA SER A 160 18.55 -0.33 -0.36
C SER A 160 17.42 0.61 0.08
N ARG A 161 17.77 1.82 0.56
CA ARG A 161 16.78 2.84 0.93
C ARG A 161 15.95 3.30 -0.28
N SER A 162 16.60 3.59 -1.39
CA SER A 162 15.93 4.05 -2.60
C SER A 162 14.99 2.97 -3.16
N GLY A 163 15.44 1.71 -3.26
CA GLY A 163 14.61 0.58 -3.71
C GLY A 163 13.42 0.32 -2.79
N ALA A 164 13.63 0.39 -1.46
CA ALA A 164 12.56 0.23 -0.49
C ALA A 164 11.51 1.35 -0.61
N ARG A 165 11.95 2.62 -0.69
CA ARG A 165 11.06 3.78 -0.86
C ARG A 165 10.24 3.66 -2.15
N LYS A 166 10.86 3.29 -3.26
CA LYS A 166 10.18 3.10 -4.54
C LYS A 166 9.13 1.99 -4.47
N SER A 167 9.49 0.85 -3.88
CA SER A 167 8.55 -0.25 -3.65
C SER A 167 7.36 0.20 -2.80
N LEU A 168 7.60 0.91 -1.68
CA LEU A 168 6.55 1.40 -0.80
C LEU A 168 5.62 2.37 -1.53
N LEU A 169 6.17 3.40 -2.19
CA LEU A 169 5.36 4.42 -2.87
C LEU A 169 4.43 3.83 -3.93
N ILE A 170 4.95 2.91 -4.76
CA ILE A 170 4.15 2.28 -5.82
C ILE A 170 3.09 1.35 -5.23
N THR A 171 3.44 0.55 -4.22
CA THR A 171 2.48 -0.42 -3.65
C THR A 171 1.42 0.23 -2.77
N VAL A 172 1.77 1.30 -2.03
CA VAL A 172 0.79 2.08 -1.24
C VAL A 172 -0.13 2.89 -2.15
N PHE A 173 0.38 3.49 -3.24
CA PHE A 173 -0.47 4.13 -4.25
C PHE A 173 -1.56 3.18 -4.77
N GLY A 174 -1.18 1.95 -5.14
CA GLY A 174 -2.14 0.93 -5.55
C GLY A 174 -3.07 0.50 -4.42
N GLY A 175 -2.57 0.39 -3.19
CA GLY A 175 -3.36 0.06 -2.01
C GLY A 175 -4.42 1.11 -1.70
N LEU A 176 -4.09 2.39 -1.79
CA LEU A 176 -5.06 3.50 -1.62
C LEU A 176 -6.12 3.51 -2.72
N ALA A 177 -5.73 3.25 -3.98
CA ALA A 177 -6.69 3.08 -5.07
C ALA A 177 -7.63 1.90 -4.79
N MET A 178 -7.10 0.76 -4.36
CA MET A 178 -7.90 -0.41 -3.97
C MET A 178 -8.85 -0.12 -2.82
N LEU A 179 -8.41 0.64 -1.80
CA LEU A 179 -9.28 1.06 -0.70
C LEU A 179 -10.47 1.88 -1.20
N ALA A 180 -10.23 2.85 -2.08
CA ALA A 180 -11.30 3.60 -2.71
C ALA A 180 -12.26 2.66 -3.49
N GLY A 181 -11.70 1.68 -4.24
CA GLY A 181 -12.50 0.66 -4.90
C GLY A 181 -13.33 -0.18 -3.93
N PHE A 182 -12.79 -0.57 -2.78
CA PHE A 182 -13.49 -1.32 -1.75
C PHE A 182 -14.64 -0.53 -1.11
N ILE A 183 -14.41 0.76 -0.82
CA ILE A 183 -15.46 1.64 -0.29
C ILE A 183 -16.61 1.76 -1.29
N LEU A 184 -16.31 1.99 -2.56
CA LEU A 184 -17.33 2.06 -3.60
C LEU A 184 -18.04 0.72 -3.82
N LEU A 185 -17.32 -0.40 -3.71
CA LEU A 185 -17.90 -1.73 -3.83
C LEU A 185 -18.90 -2.03 -2.70
N THR A 186 -18.56 -1.68 -1.45
CA THR A 186 -19.49 -1.79 -0.32
C THR A 186 -20.75 -0.93 -0.51
N MET A 187 -20.61 0.27 -1.09
CA MET A 187 -21.77 1.11 -1.40
C MET A 187 -22.68 0.49 -2.46
N MET A 188 -22.14 -0.39 -3.32
CA MET A 188 -22.92 -1.09 -4.37
C MET A 188 -23.56 -2.38 -3.85
N THR A 189 -22.93 -3.07 -2.89
CA THR A 189 -23.33 -4.42 -2.46
C THR A 189 -23.94 -4.47 -1.07
N ASP A 190 -23.80 -3.40 -0.30
CA ASP A 190 -24.24 -3.26 1.10
C ASP A 190 -23.70 -4.36 2.02
N THR A 191 -22.51 -4.90 1.69
CA THR A 191 -21.82 -5.92 2.51
C THR A 191 -20.32 -5.70 2.51
N TYR A 192 -19.65 -6.19 3.56
CA TYR A 192 -18.18 -6.20 3.68
C TYR A 192 -17.57 -7.58 3.39
N SER A 193 -18.39 -8.63 3.26
CA SER A 193 -17.94 -10.01 3.01
C SER A 193 -17.79 -10.27 1.52
N ILE A 194 -16.59 -10.71 1.11
CA ILE A 194 -16.31 -11.07 -0.29
C ILE A 194 -17.21 -12.21 -0.75
N ARG A 195 -17.49 -13.18 0.12
CA ARG A 195 -18.39 -14.31 -0.19
C ARG A 195 -19.81 -13.84 -0.47
N GLU A 196 -20.33 -12.95 0.36
CA GLU A 196 -21.68 -12.39 0.17
C GLU A 196 -21.75 -11.57 -1.12
N MET A 197 -20.71 -10.79 -1.44
CA MET A 197 -20.62 -10.07 -2.71
C MET A 197 -20.69 -11.00 -3.92
N VAL A 198 -20.08 -12.20 -3.86
CA VAL A 198 -20.18 -13.22 -4.93
C VAL A 198 -21.59 -13.79 -5.08
N HIS A 199 -22.40 -13.76 -4.03
CA HIS A 199 -23.80 -14.20 -4.07
C HIS A 199 -24.78 -13.07 -4.45
N SER A 200 -24.39 -11.80 -4.31
CA SER A 200 -25.22 -10.62 -4.56
C SER A 200 -24.91 -9.97 -5.92
N LEU A 201 -24.70 -10.77 -6.96
CA LEU A 201 -24.28 -10.27 -8.28
C LEU A 201 -25.40 -9.61 -9.10
N ASP A 202 -26.66 -9.75 -8.69
CA ASP A 202 -27.83 -9.22 -9.42
C ASP A 202 -27.73 -7.69 -9.50
N GLY A 203 -27.61 -7.17 -10.72
CA GLY A 203 -27.55 -5.75 -11.01
C GLY A 203 -26.18 -5.06 -10.84
N ILE A 204 -25.16 -5.72 -10.27
CA ILE A 204 -23.82 -5.12 -10.09
C ILE A 204 -23.22 -4.72 -11.44
N HIS A 205 -23.31 -5.56 -12.45
CA HIS A 205 -22.73 -5.30 -13.78
C HIS A 205 -23.33 -4.10 -14.51
N SER A 206 -24.59 -3.74 -14.20
CA SER A 206 -25.26 -2.58 -14.78
C SER A 206 -25.06 -1.28 -13.98
N HIS A 207 -24.41 -1.34 -12.83
CA HIS A 207 -24.23 -0.17 -11.98
C HIS A 207 -23.18 0.78 -12.57
N THR A 208 -23.44 2.10 -12.51
CA THR A 208 -22.56 3.15 -13.08
C THR A 208 -21.14 3.15 -12.49
N LEU A 209 -20.99 2.75 -11.24
CA LEU A 209 -19.70 2.65 -10.55
C LEU A 209 -18.94 1.35 -10.82
N PHE A 210 -19.52 0.38 -11.55
CA PHE A 210 -18.89 -0.94 -11.79
C PHE A 210 -17.50 -0.82 -12.41
N LEU A 211 -17.37 -0.06 -13.49
CA LEU A 211 -16.10 0.14 -14.18
C LEU A 211 -15.05 0.88 -13.33
N PRO A 212 -15.36 2.02 -12.67
CA PRO A 212 -14.44 2.67 -11.75
C PRO A 212 -13.95 1.76 -10.62
N VAL A 213 -14.84 1.00 -9.99
CA VAL A 213 -14.50 0.06 -8.91
C VAL A 213 -13.54 -1.01 -9.39
N MET A 214 -13.86 -1.64 -10.52
CA MET A 214 -13.03 -2.65 -11.14
C MET A 214 -11.60 -2.14 -11.42
N VAL A 215 -11.48 -0.95 -12.02
CA VAL A 215 -10.17 -0.35 -12.35
C VAL A 215 -9.38 -0.03 -11.08
N LEU A 216 -10.02 0.53 -10.05
CA LEU A 216 -9.37 0.87 -8.78
C LEU A 216 -8.84 -0.38 -8.06
N ILE A 217 -9.61 -1.47 -8.03
CA ILE A 217 -9.17 -2.73 -7.43
C ILE A 217 -8.03 -3.37 -8.24
N LEU A 218 -8.13 -3.35 -9.58
CA LEU A 218 -7.08 -3.84 -10.45
C LEU A 218 -5.77 -3.03 -10.31
N LEU A 219 -5.84 -1.72 -10.10
CA LEU A 219 -4.64 -0.91 -9.80
C LEU A 219 -3.92 -1.43 -8.56
N GLY A 220 -4.64 -1.77 -7.48
CA GLY A 220 -4.04 -2.41 -6.31
C GLY A 220 -3.35 -3.72 -6.64
N ALA A 221 -4.02 -4.59 -7.39
CA ALA A 221 -3.47 -5.88 -7.82
C ALA A 221 -2.22 -5.72 -8.70
N PHE A 222 -2.26 -4.83 -9.69
CA PHE A 222 -1.18 -4.63 -10.65
C PHE A 222 0.07 -4.02 -10.02
N THR A 223 -0.08 -3.05 -9.11
CA THR A 223 1.07 -2.48 -8.40
C THR A 223 1.78 -3.52 -7.53
N LYS A 224 1.04 -4.32 -6.78
CA LYS A 224 1.60 -5.34 -5.88
C LYS A 224 2.23 -6.51 -6.63
N SER A 225 1.61 -6.95 -7.74
CA SER A 225 2.13 -8.02 -8.61
C SER A 225 3.07 -7.53 -9.70
N ALA A 226 3.60 -6.32 -9.57
CA ALA A 226 4.59 -5.77 -10.48
C ALA A 226 4.21 -5.89 -11.97
N GLN A 227 2.93 -5.64 -12.28
CA GLN A 227 2.45 -5.62 -13.66
C GLN A 227 2.85 -4.32 -14.36
N PHE A 228 2.98 -4.34 -15.66
CA PHE A 228 3.24 -3.15 -16.46
C PHE A 228 2.12 -2.11 -16.26
N PRO A 229 2.44 -0.81 -16.09
CA PRO A 229 3.77 -0.17 -16.06
C PRO A 229 4.44 -0.17 -14.67
N PHE A 230 3.79 -0.68 -13.63
CA PHE A 230 4.22 -0.60 -12.23
C PHE A 230 5.35 -1.57 -11.85
N SER A 231 5.89 -2.34 -12.79
CA SER A 231 6.92 -3.37 -12.57
C SER A 231 8.29 -2.84 -12.14
N ILE A 232 8.52 -1.53 -12.23
CA ILE A 232 9.83 -0.88 -12.04
C ILE A 232 10.39 -0.98 -10.62
N TRP A 233 9.56 -1.22 -9.62
CA TRP A 233 10.03 -1.34 -8.24
C TRP A 233 10.71 -2.68 -7.96
N LEU A 234 10.32 -3.74 -8.69
CA LEU A 234 10.76 -5.10 -8.39
C LEU A 234 12.28 -5.32 -8.58
N PRO A 235 12.92 -4.84 -9.67
CA PRO A 235 14.36 -4.93 -9.81
C PRO A 235 15.15 -4.16 -8.74
N ASP A 236 14.66 -3.00 -8.31
CA ASP A 236 15.31 -2.18 -7.30
C ASP A 236 15.13 -2.78 -5.89
N ALA A 237 14.05 -3.54 -5.65
CA ALA A 237 13.84 -4.30 -4.41
C ALA A 237 14.87 -5.45 -4.22
N MET A 238 15.63 -5.82 -5.26
CA MET A 238 16.65 -6.86 -5.18
C MET A 238 17.90 -6.50 -4.36
N GLU A 239 17.99 -5.28 -3.88
CA GLU A 239 19.02 -4.89 -2.91
C GLU A 239 18.78 -5.48 -1.49
N ALA A 240 17.62 -6.07 -1.26
CA ALA A 240 17.32 -6.85 -0.06
C ALA A 240 18.26 -8.07 0.10
N PRO A 241 18.44 -8.60 1.33
CA PRO A 241 19.10 -9.89 1.53
C PRO A 241 18.46 -10.99 0.67
N THR A 242 19.25 -11.93 0.17
CA THR A 242 18.75 -12.95 -0.76
C THR A 242 17.63 -13.82 -0.18
N PRO A 243 17.63 -14.21 1.11
CA PRO A 243 16.48 -14.91 1.70
C PRO A 243 15.18 -14.13 1.58
N VAL A 244 15.23 -12.80 1.77
CA VAL A 244 14.08 -11.90 1.58
C VAL A 244 13.62 -11.93 0.13
N SER A 245 14.56 -11.77 -0.82
CA SER A 245 14.22 -11.82 -2.25
C SER A 245 13.62 -13.17 -2.65
N ALA A 246 14.13 -14.28 -2.11
CA ALA A 246 13.59 -15.61 -2.33
C ALA A 246 12.15 -15.73 -1.82
N TYR A 247 11.83 -15.17 -0.64
CA TYR A 247 10.49 -15.26 -0.06
C TYR A 247 9.48 -14.34 -0.75
N LEU A 248 9.82 -13.04 -0.84
CA LEU A 248 8.93 -12.02 -1.39
C LEU A 248 8.55 -12.28 -2.85
N HIS A 249 9.50 -12.79 -3.65
CA HIS A 249 9.36 -12.83 -5.10
C HIS A 249 9.06 -14.23 -5.66
N SER A 250 9.22 -15.31 -4.87
CA SER A 250 8.83 -16.66 -5.32
C SER A 250 7.44 -17.08 -4.82
N ALA A 251 7.07 -16.75 -3.55
CA ALA A 251 5.93 -17.37 -2.92
C ALA A 251 4.88 -16.38 -2.37
N THR A 252 5.23 -15.11 -2.11
CA THR A 252 4.41 -14.23 -1.28
C THR A 252 4.03 -12.90 -1.92
N MET A 253 4.72 -11.80 -1.64
CA MET A 253 4.32 -10.42 -1.94
C MET A 253 3.80 -10.20 -3.37
N VAL A 254 4.58 -10.63 -4.36
CA VAL A 254 4.22 -10.41 -5.77
C VAL A 254 3.03 -11.25 -6.23
N LYS A 255 2.61 -12.21 -5.42
CA LYS A 255 1.44 -13.05 -5.69
C LYS A 255 0.17 -12.54 -5.01
N ALA A 256 0.28 -11.57 -4.10
CA ALA A 256 -0.88 -10.99 -3.45
C ALA A 256 -1.87 -10.36 -4.46
N GLY A 257 -1.38 -9.65 -5.49
CA GLY A 257 -2.26 -9.12 -6.53
C GLY A 257 -2.85 -10.20 -7.43
N ILE A 258 -2.12 -11.30 -7.68
CA ILE A 258 -2.66 -12.49 -8.37
C ILE A 258 -3.79 -13.11 -7.54
N TYR A 259 -3.58 -13.26 -6.22
CA TYR A 259 -4.63 -13.70 -5.28
C TYR A 259 -5.86 -12.80 -5.36
N LEU A 260 -5.65 -11.48 -5.33
CA LEU A 260 -6.75 -10.51 -5.40
C LEU A 260 -7.54 -10.66 -6.70
N VAL A 261 -6.86 -10.73 -7.86
CA VAL A 261 -7.53 -10.94 -9.16
C VAL A 261 -8.29 -12.27 -9.18
N ALA A 262 -7.69 -13.36 -8.71
CA ALA A 262 -8.36 -14.66 -8.64
C ALA A 262 -9.58 -14.62 -7.71
N ARG A 263 -9.47 -13.95 -6.54
CA ARG A 263 -10.56 -13.84 -5.56
C ARG A 263 -11.72 -12.98 -6.05
N PHE A 264 -11.45 -11.95 -6.85
CA PHE A 264 -12.47 -11.06 -7.40
C PHE A 264 -12.93 -11.42 -8.82
N THR A 265 -12.34 -12.45 -9.45
CA THR A 265 -12.79 -12.96 -10.75
C THR A 265 -14.26 -13.38 -10.75
N PRO A 266 -14.85 -14.01 -9.71
CA PRO A 266 -16.27 -14.31 -9.68
C PRO A 266 -17.18 -13.08 -9.75
N ILE A 267 -16.70 -11.92 -9.28
CA ILE A 267 -17.47 -10.66 -9.21
C ILE A 267 -17.36 -9.88 -10.52
N PHE A 268 -16.15 -9.75 -11.06
CA PHE A 268 -15.86 -8.88 -12.21
C PHE A 268 -15.67 -9.64 -13.53
N GLY A 269 -15.47 -10.96 -13.47
CA GLY A 269 -15.22 -11.79 -14.63
C GLY A 269 -16.42 -11.90 -15.57
N GLY A 270 -16.18 -12.41 -16.79
CA GLY A 270 -17.19 -12.58 -17.83
C GLY A 270 -17.41 -11.36 -18.71
N GLY A 271 -16.96 -10.17 -18.28
CA GLY A 271 -17.03 -8.93 -19.08
C GLY A 271 -15.81 -8.72 -19.97
N GLU A 272 -16.01 -8.10 -21.14
CA GLU A 272 -14.97 -7.81 -22.12
C GLU A 272 -13.85 -6.91 -21.55
N VAL A 273 -14.22 -5.90 -20.74
CA VAL A 273 -13.27 -4.94 -20.15
C VAL A 273 -12.34 -5.64 -19.16
N TRP A 274 -12.87 -6.51 -18.30
CA TRP A 274 -12.04 -7.30 -17.38
C TRP A 274 -11.10 -8.22 -18.15
N PHE A 275 -11.62 -8.91 -19.14
CA PHE A 275 -10.82 -9.79 -20.00
C PHE A 275 -9.61 -9.07 -20.59
N TRP A 276 -9.82 -7.93 -21.27
CA TRP A 276 -8.74 -7.21 -21.94
C TRP A 276 -7.79 -6.52 -20.96
N LEU A 277 -8.29 -5.98 -19.85
CA LEU A 277 -7.40 -5.37 -18.84
C LEU A 277 -6.49 -6.42 -18.20
N VAL A 278 -7.03 -7.55 -17.76
CA VAL A 278 -6.23 -8.56 -17.05
C VAL A 278 -5.36 -9.34 -18.04
N THR A 279 -5.90 -9.82 -19.16
CA THR A 279 -5.15 -10.54 -20.18
C THR A 279 -4.13 -9.66 -20.88
N GLY A 280 -4.53 -8.47 -21.32
CA GLY A 280 -3.69 -7.57 -22.09
C GLY A 280 -2.50 -7.06 -21.27
N ILE A 281 -2.76 -6.56 -20.05
CA ILE A 281 -1.68 -6.12 -19.15
C ILE A 281 -0.80 -7.31 -18.74
N GLY A 282 -1.39 -8.51 -18.52
CA GLY A 282 -0.63 -9.73 -18.25
C GLY A 282 0.33 -10.08 -19.39
N LEU A 283 -0.13 -10.10 -20.64
CA LEU A 283 0.71 -10.38 -21.82
C LEU A 283 1.76 -9.29 -22.06
N MET A 284 1.41 -8.02 -21.90
CA MET A 284 2.38 -6.92 -21.96
C MET A 284 3.48 -7.08 -20.90
N THR A 285 3.09 -7.46 -19.68
CA THR A 285 4.03 -7.72 -18.58
C THR A 285 4.92 -8.91 -18.87
N LEU A 286 4.36 -10.00 -19.38
CA LEU A 286 5.08 -11.19 -19.81
C LEU A 286 6.16 -10.86 -20.83
N PHE A 287 5.80 -10.12 -21.89
CA PHE A 287 6.74 -9.72 -22.94
C PHE A 287 7.78 -8.73 -22.43
N TYR A 288 7.35 -7.67 -21.71
CA TYR A 288 8.23 -6.64 -21.14
C TYR A 288 9.27 -7.25 -20.19
N GLY A 289 8.83 -8.14 -19.30
CA GLY A 289 9.71 -8.84 -18.37
C GLY A 289 10.73 -9.72 -19.07
N SER A 290 10.29 -10.54 -20.03
CA SER A 290 11.16 -11.42 -20.82
C SER A 290 12.19 -10.65 -21.63
N PHE A 291 11.77 -9.56 -22.29
CA PHE A 291 12.63 -8.71 -23.07
C PHE A 291 13.72 -8.04 -22.23
N ASN A 292 13.35 -7.45 -21.08
CA ASN A 292 14.31 -6.77 -20.21
C ASN A 292 15.22 -7.72 -19.42
N ALA A 293 14.82 -8.97 -19.16
CA ALA A 293 15.65 -9.96 -18.48
C ALA A 293 16.94 -10.29 -19.23
N ILE A 294 16.89 -10.31 -20.56
CA ILE A 294 18.03 -10.68 -21.43
C ILE A 294 19.20 -9.68 -21.31
N ARG A 295 18.90 -8.41 -21.08
CA ARG A 295 19.94 -7.36 -21.01
C ARG A 295 20.59 -7.25 -19.62
N GLN A 296 20.06 -7.93 -18.60
CA GLN A 296 20.58 -7.81 -17.25
C GLN A 296 21.95 -8.47 -17.10
N THR A 297 22.80 -7.80 -16.36
CA THR A 297 24.15 -8.29 -16.03
C THR A 297 24.27 -8.74 -14.58
N ASP A 298 23.33 -8.33 -13.72
CA ASP A 298 23.18 -8.77 -12.34
C ASP A 298 22.23 -9.96 -12.27
N LEU A 299 22.63 -11.06 -11.61
CA LEU A 299 21.83 -12.28 -11.50
C LEU A 299 20.50 -12.05 -10.78
N LYS A 300 20.47 -11.22 -9.72
CA LYS A 300 19.21 -10.91 -9.02
C LYS A 300 18.29 -10.07 -9.89
N ALA A 301 18.84 -9.09 -10.64
CA ALA A 301 18.04 -8.27 -11.56
C ALA A 301 17.48 -9.12 -12.72
N LEU A 302 18.25 -10.09 -13.23
CA LEU A 302 17.77 -11.05 -14.22
C LEU A 302 16.59 -11.86 -13.65
N LEU A 303 16.71 -12.37 -12.41
CA LEU A 303 15.63 -13.10 -11.75
C LEU A 303 14.41 -12.20 -11.48
N ALA A 304 14.61 -10.91 -11.15
CA ALA A 304 13.52 -9.97 -10.98
C ALA A 304 12.70 -9.80 -12.26
N TYR A 305 13.35 -9.48 -13.38
CA TYR A 305 12.64 -9.34 -14.67
C TYR A 305 12.02 -10.66 -15.14
N SER A 306 12.69 -11.78 -14.88
CA SER A 306 12.08 -13.09 -15.16
C SER A 306 10.89 -13.40 -14.23
N THR A 307 10.84 -12.85 -13.03
CA THR A 307 9.66 -12.92 -12.14
C THR A 307 8.53 -12.07 -12.69
N ILE A 308 8.78 -10.83 -13.10
CA ILE A 308 7.81 -9.96 -13.80
C ILE A 308 7.19 -10.72 -14.98
N SER A 309 8.02 -11.33 -15.81
CA SER A 309 7.57 -12.13 -16.94
C SER A 309 6.60 -13.27 -16.52
N GLN A 310 6.98 -14.07 -15.52
CA GLN A 310 6.15 -15.20 -15.09
C GLN A 310 4.85 -14.76 -14.37
N LEU A 311 4.89 -13.64 -13.64
CA LEU A 311 3.68 -13.04 -13.06
C LEU A 311 2.72 -12.53 -14.14
N GLY A 312 3.25 -11.96 -15.22
CA GLY A 312 2.48 -11.58 -16.39
C GLY A 312 1.81 -12.78 -17.06
N LEU A 313 2.51 -13.93 -17.15
CA LEU A 313 1.95 -15.17 -17.63
C LEU A 313 0.77 -15.63 -16.78
N ILE A 314 0.92 -15.66 -15.45
CA ILE A 314 -0.17 -16.08 -14.55
C ILE A 314 -1.34 -15.10 -14.64
N MET A 315 -1.06 -13.80 -14.65
CA MET A 315 -2.09 -12.77 -14.77
C MET A 315 -2.89 -12.91 -16.08
N SER A 316 -2.21 -13.12 -17.22
CA SER A 316 -2.87 -13.34 -18.50
C SER A 316 -3.75 -14.57 -18.50
N LEU A 317 -3.34 -15.65 -17.83
CA LEU A 317 -4.14 -16.87 -17.70
C LEU A 317 -5.41 -16.68 -16.86
N LEU A 318 -5.34 -15.89 -15.79
CA LEU A 318 -6.53 -15.54 -15.02
C LEU A 318 -7.51 -14.69 -15.85
N GLY A 319 -6.99 -13.76 -16.64
CA GLY A 319 -7.81 -12.98 -17.57
C GLY A 319 -8.44 -13.83 -18.66
N LEU A 320 -7.66 -14.70 -19.31
CA LEU A 320 -8.18 -15.64 -20.31
C LEU A 320 -9.27 -16.54 -19.74
N GLY A 321 -9.05 -17.07 -18.55
CA GLY A 321 -10.02 -17.98 -17.92
C GLY A 321 -11.30 -17.30 -17.46
N SER A 322 -11.29 -16.00 -17.24
CA SER A 322 -12.50 -15.25 -16.90
C SER A 322 -13.54 -15.22 -18.03
N ALA A 323 -13.10 -15.42 -19.28
CA ALA A 323 -14.02 -15.56 -20.42
C ALA A 323 -14.97 -16.76 -20.28
N GLY A 324 -14.60 -17.79 -19.50
CA GLY A 324 -15.49 -18.90 -19.19
C GLY A 324 -16.73 -18.54 -18.38
N LEU A 325 -16.72 -17.37 -17.71
CA LEU A 325 -17.88 -16.84 -16.98
C LEU A 325 -18.85 -16.05 -17.89
N ALA A 326 -18.46 -15.75 -19.14
CA ALA A 326 -19.32 -15.05 -20.08
C ALA A 326 -20.49 -15.97 -20.52
N PRO A 327 -21.75 -15.48 -20.50
CA PRO A 327 -22.90 -16.28 -20.97
C PRO A 327 -22.76 -16.75 -22.42
N GLU A 328 -22.05 -15.97 -23.24
CA GLU A 328 -21.82 -16.21 -24.66
C GLU A 328 -20.78 -17.30 -24.93
N ALA A 329 -20.01 -17.73 -23.93
CA ALA A 329 -18.95 -18.71 -24.09
C ALA A 329 -19.45 -20.12 -24.42
N GLY A 330 -20.73 -20.47 -24.08
CA GLY A 330 -21.38 -21.70 -24.40
C GLY A 330 -20.50 -22.95 -24.20
N ASN A 331 -20.28 -23.75 -25.23
CA ASN A 331 -19.46 -24.96 -25.16
C ASN A 331 -17.96 -24.71 -24.92
N ALA A 332 -17.49 -23.48 -25.09
CA ALA A 332 -16.07 -23.10 -24.83
C ALA A 332 -15.77 -22.80 -23.37
N GLN A 333 -16.78 -22.78 -22.49
CA GLN A 333 -16.59 -22.42 -21.06
C GLN A 333 -15.51 -23.28 -20.39
N ALA A 334 -15.53 -24.60 -20.59
CA ALA A 334 -14.54 -25.50 -20.02
C ALA A 334 -13.13 -25.26 -20.57
N ALA A 335 -13.00 -24.89 -21.85
CA ALA A 335 -11.72 -24.57 -22.47
C ALA A 335 -11.12 -23.28 -21.92
N TYR A 336 -11.93 -22.24 -21.68
CA TYR A 336 -11.46 -21.02 -21.02
C TYR A 336 -11.19 -21.25 -19.52
N ALA A 337 -12.04 -22.01 -18.82
CA ALA A 337 -11.84 -22.35 -17.42
C ALA A 337 -10.49 -23.03 -17.17
N LEU A 338 -10.00 -23.83 -18.12
CA LEU A 338 -8.68 -24.48 -18.05
C LEU A 338 -7.54 -23.47 -17.92
N ALA A 339 -7.69 -22.23 -18.44
CA ALA A 339 -6.68 -21.20 -18.29
C ALA A 339 -6.50 -20.79 -16.81
N VAL A 340 -7.58 -20.65 -16.01
CA VAL A 340 -7.48 -20.39 -14.57
C VAL A 340 -6.73 -21.53 -13.87
N PHE A 341 -7.10 -22.78 -14.15
CA PHE A 341 -6.39 -23.94 -13.62
C PHE A 341 -4.91 -23.89 -13.94
N THR A 342 -4.57 -23.61 -15.20
CA THR A 342 -3.19 -23.49 -15.66
C THR A 342 -2.43 -22.37 -14.93
N GLY A 343 -3.10 -21.24 -14.69
CA GLY A 343 -2.55 -20.12 -13.90
C GLY A 343 -2.21 -20.51 -12.47
N LEU A 344 -3.12 -21.20 -11.78
CA LEU A 344 -2.92 -21.72 -10.43
C LEU A 344 -1.82 -22.81 -10.39
N PHE A 345 -1.80 -23.70 -11.37
CA PHE A 345 -0.75 -24.70 -11.48
C PHE A 345 0.63 -24.06 -11.73
N HIS A 346 0.69 -23.10 -12.65
CA HIS A 346 1.94 -22.37 -12.90
C HIS A 346 2.40 -21.54 -11.69
N LEU A 347 1.47 -21.04 -10.89
CA LEU A 347 1.76 -20.31 -9.63
C LEU A 347 2.51 -21.20 -8.63
N VAL A 348 2.14 -22.47 -8.49
CA VAL A 348 2.85 -23.45 -7.65
C VAL A 348 4.22 -23.77 -8.25
N ASN A 349 4.26 -24.11 -9.54
CA ASN A 349 5.50 -24.42 -10.23
C ASN A 349 6.49 -23.27 -10.18
N HIS A 350 6.02 -22.04 -10.38
CA HIS A 350 6.82 -20.83 -10.24
C HIS A 350 7.43 -20.68 -8.83
N SER A 351 6.66 -21.00 -7.77
CA SER A 351 7.17 -20.93 -6.40
C SER A 351 8.35 -21.86 -6.18
N THR A 352 8.28 -23.08 -6.73
CA THR A 352 9.33 -24.09 -6.55
C THR A 352 10.60 -23.73 -7.31
N PHE A 353 10.54 -23.50 -8.64
CA PHE A 353 11.75 -23.21 -9.38
C PHE A 353 12.35 -21.82 -9.09
N LYS A 354 11.52 -20.80 -8.81
CA LYS A 354 12.01 -19.47 -8.45
C LYS A 354 12.64 -19.42 -7.07
N GLY A 355 12.00 -20.08 -6.08
CA GLY A 355 12.59 -20.20 -4.75
C GLY A 355 13.96 -20.85 -4.81
N CYS A 356 14.08 -21.96 -5.55
CA CYS A 356 15.36 -22.63 -5.81
C CYS A 356 16.37 -21.68 -6.46
N LEU A 357 16.03 -21.01 -7.55
CA LEU A 357 16.92 -20.13 -8.30
C LEU A 357 17.40 -18.91 -7.49
N PHE A 358 16.52 -18.27 -6.73
CA PHE A 358 16.92 -17.15 -5.85
C PHE A 358 17.92 -17.61 -4.78
N MET A 359 17.69 -18.78 -4.15
CA MET A 359 18.61 -19.32 -3.16
C MET A 359 19.96 -19.70 -3.79
N VAL A 360 19.97 -20.29 -5.00
CA VAL A 360 21.20 -20.58 -5.74
C VAL A 360 21.98 -19.31 -6.10
N VAL A 361 21.28 -18.25 -6.56
CA VAL A 361 21.93 -16.94 -6.80
C VAL A 361 22.49 -16.36 -5.52
N GLY A 362 21.81 -16.56 -4.38
CA GLY A 362 22.34 -16.17 -3.09
C GLY A 362 23.60 -16.95 -2.70
N ILE A 363 23.65 -18.26 -2.98
CA ILE A 363 24.85 -19.08 -2.78
C ILE A 363 26.00 -18.53 -3.64
N ILE A 364 25.75 -18.25 -4.91
CA ILE A 364 26.76 -17.68 -5.82
C ILE A 364 27.28 -16.35 -5.27
N ASP A 365 26.39 -15.44 -4.87
CA ASP A 365 26.77 -14.12 -4.33
C ASP A 365 27.57 -14.26 -3.03
N HIS A 366 27.15 -15.17 -2.14
CA HIS A 366 27.81 -15.40 -0.85
C HIS A 366 29.24 -16.00 -1.00
N GLU A 367 29.37 -17.01 -1.85
CA GLU A 367 30.64 -17.75 -1.98
C GLU A 367 31.63 -17.09 -2.96
N THR A 368 31.14 -16.40 -3.98
CA THR A 368 32.02 -15.73 -4.95
C THR A 368 32.22 -14.23 -4.67
N GLY A 369 31.37 -13.63 -3.82
CA GLY A 369 31.38 -12.20 -3.53
C GLY A 369 30.93 -11.31 -4.70
N THR A 370 30.31 -11.87 -5.74
CA THR A 370 29.78 -11.11 -6.89
C THR A 370 28.59 -11.79 -7.54
N ARG A 371 27.64 -11.00 -7.98
CA ARG A 371 26.47 -11.45 -8.77
C ARG A 371 26.50 -10.93 -10.23
N ASP A 372 27.61 -10.28 -10.64
CA ASP A 372 27.78 -9.78 -12.02
C ASP A 372 28.18 -10.92 -12.95
N ILE A 373 27.27 -11.31 -13.86
CA ILE A 373 27.46 -12.38 -14.85
C ILE A 373 28.76 -12.21 -15.68
N ARG A 374 29.21 -10.96 -15.89
CA ARG A 374 30.41 -10.64 -16.66
C ARG A 374 31.70 -11.05 -15.95
N LYS A 375 31.65 -11.13 -14.62
CA LYS A 375 32.76 -11.51 -13.73
C LYS A 375 32.72 -12.98 -13.32
N LEU A 376 31.61 -13.66 -13.61
CA LEU A 376 31.41 -15.09 -13.32
C LEU A 376 31.77 -15.92 -14.55
N GLY A 377 32.04 -17.21 -14.33
CA GLY A 377 32.32 -18.22 -15.35
C GLY A 377 33.02 -19.41 -14.76
N GLY A 378 32.87 -20.58 -15.37
CA GLY A 378 33.57 -21.83 -14.96
C GLY A 378 33.16 -22.39 -13.60
N LEU A 379 32.05 -21.94 -13.00
CA LEU A 379 31.63 -22.37 -11.66
C LEU A 379 31.15 -23.82 -11.61
N MET A 380 30.87 -24.46 -12.75
CA MET A 380 30.38 -25.84 -12.80
C MET A 380 31.29 -26.84 -12.07
N HIS A 381 32.61 -26.66 -12.16
CA HIS A 381 33.59 -27.55 -11.51
C HIS A 381 33.82 -27.21 -10.04
N ILE A 382 33.57 -26.00 -9.64
CA ILE A 382 33.79 -25.48 -8.28
C ILE A 382 32.56 -25.69 -7.41
N MET A 383 31.39 -25.55 -8.00
CA MET A 383 30.07 -25.58 -7.33
C MET A 383 29.09 -26.52 -8.08
N PRO A 384 29.40 -27.85 -8.13
CA PRO A 384 28.63 -28.79 -8.95
C PRO A 384 27.20 -29.01 -8.48
N ILE A 385 26.93 -28.95 -7.16
CA ILE A 385 25.57 -29.09 -6.62
C ILE A 385 24.76 -27.83 -6.98
N SER A 386 25.31 -26.65 -6.74
CA SER A 386 24.68 -25.38 -7.12
C SER A 386 24.41 -25.27 -8.63
N PHE A 387 25.34 -25.80 -9.47
CA PHE A 387 25.10 -25.90 -10.91
C PHE A 387 23.91 -26.78 -11.25
N THR A 388 23.83 -27.97 -10.65
CA THR A 388 22.70 -28.92 -10.88
C THR A 388 21.38 -28.29 -10.48
N LEU A 389 21.32 -27.60 -9.33
CA LEU A 389 20.12 -26.91 -8.86
C LEU A 389 19.72 -25.75 -9.79
N ALA A 390 20.71 -24.96 -10.26
CA ALA A 390 20.49 -23.91 -11.25
C ALA A 390 19.95 -24.47 -12.57
N LEU A 391 20.50 -25.59 -13.03
CA LEU A 391 20.08 -26.26 -14.24
C LEU A 391 18.63 -26.74 -14.14
N ILE A 392 18.26 -27.46 -13.09
CA ILE A 392 16.87 -27.92 -12.84
C ILE A 392 15.91 -26.74 -12.82
N GLY A 393 16.20 -25.69 -12.03
CA GLY A 393 15.34 -24.52 -11.92
C GLY A 393 15.20 -23.73 -13.23
N CYS A 394 16.29 -23.56 -13.98
CA CYS A 394 16.28 -22.83 -15.25
C CYS A 394 15.60 -23.62 -16.37
N LEU A 395 15.80 -24.92 -16.45
CA LEU A 395 15.13 -25.76 -17.46
C LEU A 395 13.65 -25.87 -17.17
N SER A 396 13.24 -25.94 -15.89
CA SER A 396 11.84 -25.84 -15.50
C SER A 396 11.24 -24.48 -15.89
N MET A 397 11.93 -23.38 -15.60
CA MET A 397 11.50 -22.03 -15.99
C MET A 397 11.40 -21.89 -17.50
N ALA A 398 12.30 -22.50 -18.27
CA ALA A 398 12.28 -22.56 -19.72
C ALA A 398 11.10 -23.39 -20.27
N GLY A 399 10.54 -24.29 -19.46
CA GLY A 399 9.45 -25.17 -19.86
C GLY A 399 9.93 -26.40 -20.63
N LEU A 400 10.99 -27.05 -20.13
CA LEU A 400 11.52 -28.27 -20.72
C LEU A 400 11.18 -29.50 -19.87
N PRO A 401 10.89 -30.68 -20.49
CA PRO A 401 10.75 -31.92 -19.74
C PRO A 401 12.14 -32.40 -19.22
N PRO A 402 12.25 -33.14 -18.13
CA PRO A 402 11.16 -33.64 -17.26
C PRO A 402 10.93 -32.77 -16.02
N PHE A 403 10.59 -31.54 -16.18
CA PHE A 403 10.38 -30.59 -15.08
C PHE A 403 8.95 -30.05 -15.07
N ASN A 404 8.43 -29.73 -13.88
CA ASN A 404 7.05 -29.29 -13.68
C ASN A 404 6.64 -28.05 -14.51
N GLY A 405 7.60 -27.14 -14.81
CA GLY A 405 7.37 -25.97 -15.64
C GLY A 405 6.95 -26.31 -17.08
N PHE A 406 7.36 -27.47 -17.62
CA PHE A 406 6.91 -27.97 -18.91
C PHE A 406 5.39 -28.19 -18.93
N LEU A 407 4.85 -28.90 -17.94
CA LEU A 407 3.41 -29.22 -17.89
C LEU A 407 2.54 -27.95 -17.87
N SER A 408 2.90 -26.97 -17.07
CA SER A 408 2.14 -25.72 -16.99
C SER A 408 2.34 -24.83 -18.21
N LYS A 409 3.46 -24.91 -18.93
CA LYS A 409 3.66 -24.17 -20.18
C LYS A 409 2.98 -24.81 -21.37
N GLU A 410 2.91 -26.13 -21.41
CA GLU A 410 2.12 -26.83 -22.42
C GLU A 410 0.65 -26.44 -22.30
N LEU A 411 0.07 -26.53 -21.08
CA LEU A 411 -1.29 -26.05 -20.81
C LEU A 411 -1.47 -24.55 -21.09
N PHE A 412 -0.43 -23.73 -20.88
CA PHE A 412 -0.47 -22.31 -21.26
C PHE A 412 -0.62 -22.14 -22.79
N PHE A 413 0.09 -22.93 -23.57
CA PHE A 413 -0.06 -22.89 -25.03
C PHE A 413 -1.45 -23.37 -25.45
N THR A 414 -2.02 -24.41 -24.81
CA THR A 414 -3.41 -24.81 -25.01
C THR A 414 -4.36 -23.66 -24.75
N ALA A 415 -4.22 -22.98 -23.60
CA ALA A 415 -5.09 -21.86 -23.23
C ALA A 415 -5.02 -20.68 -24.22
N VAL A 416 -3.82 -20.31 -24.67
CA VAL A 416 -3.68 -19.20 -25.64
C VAL A 416 -4.09 -19.59 -27.06
N LEU A 417 -3.98 -20.87 -27.45
CA LEU A 417 -4.50 -21.35 -28.73
C LEU A 417 -6.03 -21.34 -28.74
N ASN A 418 -6.69 -21.74 -27.64
CA ASN A 418 -8.14 -21.64 -27.50
C ASN A 418 -8.64 -20.20 -27.59
N ALA A 419 -7.83 -19.23 -27.14
CA ALA A 419 -8.13 -17.80 -27.23
C ALA A 419 -7.78 -17.18 -28.60
N SER A 420 -7.25 -17.94 -29.57
CA SER A 420 -6.90 -17.44 -30.90
C SER A 420 -8.13 -16.97 -31.70
N GLU A 421 -9.29 -17.50 -31.40
CA GLU A 421 -10.57 -17.07 -31.99
C GLU A 421 -10.94 -15.63 -31.58
N ILE A 422 -10.55 -15.20 -30.34
CA ILE A 422 -10.75 -13.84 -29.86
C ILE A 422 -9.73 -12.90 -30.48
N SER A 423 -8.43 -13.28 -30.46
CA SER A 423 -7.35 -12.50 -31.07
C SER A 423 -6.11 -13.35 -31.33
N VAL A 424 -5.62 -13.31 -32.57
CA VAL A 424 -4.37 -13.97 -32.98
C VAL A 424 -3.14 -13.36 -32.30
N LEU A 425 -3.23 -12.11 -31.79
CA LEU A 425 -2.13 -11.48 -31.05
C LEU A 425 -1.82 -12.21 -29.73
N ILE A 426 -2.80 -12.84 -29.10
CA ILE A 426 -2.62 -13.55 -27.82
C ILE A 426 -1.58 -14.68 -27.96
N PRO A 427 -1.75 -15.69 -28.82
CA PRO A 427 -0.78 -16.77 -28.98
C PRO A 427 0.57 -16.28 -29.55
N VAL A 428 0.59 -15.26 -30.41
CA VAL A 428 1.83 -14.72 -30.97
C VAL A 428 2.68 -14.07 -29.91
N VAL A 429 2.12 -13.16 -29.08
CA VAL A 429 2.85 -12.50 -27.98
C VAL A 429 3.29 -13.54 -26.94
N ALA A 430 2.43 -14.47 -26.57
CA ALA A 430 2.71 -15.55 -25.62
C ALA A 430 3.89 -16.42 -26.08
N TRP A 431 3.92 -16.79 -27.36
CA TRP A 431 4.98 -17.60 -27.94
C TRP A 431 6.32 -16.84 -28.02
N LEU A 432 6.32 -15.61 -28.53
CA LEU A 432 7.50 -14.75 -28.58
C LEU A 432 8.10 -14.52 -27.21
N ALA A 433 7.28 -14.23 -26.20
CA ALA A 433 7.74 -14.07 -24.83
C ALA A 433 8.31 -15.37 -24.24
N SER A 434 7.75 -16.54 -24.62
CA SER A 434 8.28 -17.84 -24.24
C SER A 434 9.64 -18.13 -24.86
N VAL A 435 9.87 -17.71 -26.11
CA VAL A 435 11.20 -17.74 -26.76
C VAL A 435 12.22 -16.91 -25.98
N LEU A 436 11.86 -15.67 -25.61
CA LEU A 436 12.73 -14.82 -24.79
C LEU A 436 12.99 -15.40 -23.40
N THR A 437 11.97 -16.07 -22.80
CA THR A 437 12.12 -16.81 -21.53
C THR A 437 13.17 -17.89 -21.64
N PHE A 438 13.15 -18.64 -22.70
CA PHE A 438 14.16 -19.65 -22.97
C PHE A 438 15.58 -19.05 -23.06
N VAL A 439 15.73 -17.93 -23.79
CA VAL A 439 17.02 -17.24 -23.96
C VAL A 439 17.60 -16.80 -22.61
N TYR A 440 16.81 -16.10 -21.77
CA TYR A 440 17.37 -15.64 -20.49
C TYR A 440 17.65 -16.79 -19.51
N SER A 441 16.90 -17.89 -19.58
CA SER A 441 17.19 -19.09 -18.79
C SER A 441 18.55 -19.69 -19.18
N LEU A 442 18.85 -19.78 -20.48
CA LEU A 442 20.18 -20.21 -20.96
C LEU A 442 21.30 -19.24 -20.54
N ILE A 443 21.02 -17.91 -20.59
CA ILE A 443 22.00 -16.91 -20.14
C ILE A 443 22.36 -17.15 -18.68
N MET A 444 21.38 -17.38 -17.82
CA MET A 444 21.60 -17.57 -16.39
C MET A 444 22.46 -18.79 -16.09
N VAL A 445 22.22 -19.92 -16.74
CA VAL A 445 23.00 -21.15 -16.51
C VAL A 445 24.36 -21.07 -17.18
N PHE A 446 24.37 -20.92 -18.51
CA PHE A 446 25.61 -21.12 -19.25
C PHE A 446 26.62 -19.99 -19.09
N LYS A 447 26.19 -18.73 -18.97
CA LYS A 447 27.17 -17.65 -18.75
C LYS A 447 27.75 -17.63 -17.34
N THR A 448 27.04 -18.20 -16.37
CA THR A 448 27.49 -18.23 -14.98
C THR A 448 28.38 -19.45 -14.69
N PHE A 449 27.99 -20.61 -15.18
CA PHE A 449 28.62 -21.87 -14.76
C PHE A 449 29.62 -22.43 -15.76
N THR A 450 29.50 -22.06 -17.06
CA THR A 450 30.42 -22.61 -18.09
C THR A 450 31.48 -21.58 -18.50
N GLY A 451 32.50 -22.06 -19.25
CA GLY A 451 33.61 -21.25 -19.72
C GLY A 451 34.78 -21.20 -18.74
N GLN A 452 35.72 -20.29 -18.97
CA GLN A 452 36.90 -20.16 -18.08
C GLN A 452 36.52 -19.43 -16.79
N PRO A 453 37.11 -19.85 -15.64
CA PRO A 453 36.94 -19.17 -14.36
C PRO A 453 37.40 -17.70 -14.46
N ARG A 454 36.52 -16.75 -14.19
CA ARG A 454 36.79 -15.30 -14.25
C ARG A 454 36.80 -14.64 -12.88
N VAL A 455 36.52 -15.39 -11.83
CA VAL A 455 36.42 -14.88 -10.45
C VAL A 455 37.78 -14.40 -10.00
N LYS A 456 38.03 -13.10 -10.04
CA LYS A 456 39.25 -12.44 -9.50
C LYS A 456 39.02 -11.88 -8.10
N SER A 457 37.92 -12.24 -7.42
CA SER A 457 37.70 -11.87 -6.04
C SER A 457 38.67 -12.58 -5.14
N GLY A 458 39.25 -11.92 -4.13
CA GLY A 458 40.19 -12.51 -3.17
C GLY A 458 39.59 -13.60 -2.27
N LYS A 459 38.35 -14.03 -2.52
CA LYS A 459 37.70 -15.22 -1.95
C LYS A 459 37.89 -16.38 -2.91
N GLN A 460 38.42 -17.51 -2.38
CA GLN A 460 38.37 -18.77 -3.11
C GLN A 460 36.92 -19.25 -3.14
N ALA A 461 36.33 -19.30 -4.34
CA ALA A 461 34.97 -19.83 -4.50
C ALA A 461 34.97 -21.34 -4.14
N HIS A 462 34.01 -21.78 -3.37
CA HIS A 462 33.78 -23.18 -3.01
C HIS A 462 32.26 -23.46 -2.96
N GLU A 463 31.89 -24.72 -2.85
CA GLU A 463 30.49 -25.11 -2.67
C GLU A 463 30.01 -24.70 -1.29
N ALA A 464 28.76 -24.29 -1.18
CA ALA A 464 28.15 -23.86 0.07
C ALA A 464 27.96 -25.02 1.05
N PRO A 465 27.85 -24.76 2.37
CA PRO A 465 27.57 -25.79 3.36
C PRO A 465 26.22 -26.47 3.11
N LEU A 466 26.09 -27.75 3.47
CA LEU A 466 24.87 -28.54 3.26
C LEU A 466 23.60 -27.88 3.81
N GLY A 467 23.70 -27.20 4.95
CA GLY A 467 22.54 -26.51 5.53
C GLY A 467 21.99 -25.35 4.67
N MET A 468 22.86 -24.73 3.86
CA MET A 468 22.47 -23.70 2.90
C MET A 468 21.99 -24.30 1.57
N LEU A 469 22.48 -25.49 1.21
CA LEU A 469 22.07 -26.22 -0.01
C LEU A 469 20.75 -26.96 0.16
N LEU A 470 20.38 -27.39 1.37
CA LEU A 470 19.19 -28.21 1.63
C LEU A 470 17.88 -27.55 1.18
N PRO A 471 17.58 -26.27 1.49
CA PRO A 471 16.36 -25.63 1.05
C PRO A 471 16.18 -25.59 -0.48
N PRO A 472 17.16 -25.14 -1.28
CA PRO A 472 17.03 -25.20 -2.74
C PRO A 472 17.00 -26.63 -3.29
N MET A 473 17.63 -27.62 -2.62
CA MET A 473 17.54 -29.04 -3.00
C MET A 473 16.10 -29.57 -2.83
N VAL A 474 15.43 -29.23 -1.72
CA VAL A 474 14.02 -29.61 -1.51
C VAL A 474 13.13 -29.01 -2.59
N LEU A 475 13.30 -27.74 -2.94
CA LEU A 475 12.54 -27.10 -4.00
C LEU A 475 12.84 -27.71 -5.38
N ALA A 476 14.09 -28.03 -5.68
CA ALA A 476 14.47 -28.71 -6.93
C ALA A 476 13.91 -30.14 -7.00
N ALA A 477 13.88 -30.87 -5.89
CA ALA A 477 13.24 -32.17 -5.81
C ALA A 477 11.74 -32.06 -6.08
N LEU A 478 11.04 -31.04 -5.53
CA LEU A 478 9.64 -30.77 -5.83
C LEU A 478 9.41 -30.45 -7.31
N VAL A 479 10.33 -29.74 -7.98
CA VAL A 479 10.24 -29.47 -9.43
C VAL A 479 10.20 -30.75 -10.22
N VAL A 480 11.00 -31.76 -9.83
CA VAL A 480 11.03 -33.07 -10.51
C VAL A 480 9.84 -33.93 -10.11
N LEU A 481 9.51 -34.01 -8.82
CA LEU A 481 8.42 -34.86 -8.32
C LEU A 481 7.06 -34.42 -8.89
N LEU A 482 6.80 -33.13 -8.97
CA LEU A 482 5.55 -32.60 -9.53
C LEU A 482 5.43 -32.82 -11.03
N PHE A 483 6.51 -33.13 -11.74
CA PHE A 483 6.41 -33.56 -13.14
C PHE A 483 5.88 -35.00 -13.24
N PHE A 484 6.38 -35.91 -12.40
CA PHE A 484 5.98 -37.31 -12.46
C PHE A 484 4.63 -37.61 -11.78
N PHE A 485 4.28 -36.82 -10.75
CA PHE A 485 3.08 -37.00 -9.95
C PHE A 485 2.20 -35.73 -9.89
N PRO A 486 1.84 -35.11 -11.01
CA PRO A 486 1.09 -33.86 -11.02
C PRO A 486 -0.32 -34.01 -10.43
N ASN A 487 -0.95 -35.16 -10.66
CA ASN A 487 -2.37 -35.37 -10.30
C ASN A 487 -2.60 -35.45 -8.78
N VAL A 488 -1.58 -35.73 -7.98
CA VAL A 488 -1.70 -35.60 -6.52
C VAL A 488 -1.94 -34.14 -6.13
N LEU A 489 -1.15 -33.21 -6.67
CA LEU A 489 -1.36 -31.78 -6.45
C LEU A 489 -2.70 -31.29 -7.04
N VAL A 490 -3.04 -31.80 -8.23
CA VAL A 490 -4.31 -31.47 -8.92
C VAL A 490 -5.49 -31.83 -8.05
N HIS A 491 -5.59 -33.06 -7.61
CA HIS A 491 -6.74 -33.57 -6.88
C HIS A 491 -6.93 -32.92 -5.52
N TYR A 492 -5.85 -32.81 -4.74
CA TYR A 492 -5.96 -32.37 -3.35
C TYR A 492 -5.87 -30.86 -3.14
N VAL A 493 -5.29 -30.09 -4.06
CA VAL A 493 -5.00 -28.67 -3.85
C VAL A 493 -5.51 -27.79 -4.99
N LEU A 494 -5.25 -28.15 -6.26
CA LEU A 494 -5.58 -27.28 -7.38
C LEU A 494 -7.07 -27.32 -7.74
N ALA A 495 -7.72 -28.49 -7.71
CA ALA A 495 -9.14 -28.59 -8.04
C ALA A 495 -10.03 -27.78 -7.08
N PRO A 496 -9.84 -27.85 -5.73
CA PRO A 496 -10.56 -26.97 -4.82
C PRO A 496 -10.27 -25.48 -5.03
N ALA A 497 -9.01 -25.13 -5.35
CA ALA A 497 -8.65 -23.74 -5.62
C ALA A 497 -9.28 -23.22 -6.93
N TRP A 498 -9.33 -24.04 -7.95
CA TRP A 498 -9.98 -23.74 -9.21
C TRP A 498 -11.50 -23.53 -9.05
N ALA A 499 -12.15 -24.41 -8.26
CA ALA A 499 -13.56 -24.28 -7.90
C ALA A 499 -13.86 -22.99 -7.11
N ALA A 500 -12.92 -22.55 -6.27
CA ALA A 500 -13.05 -21.30 -5.52
C ALA A 500 -12.98 -20.04 -6.40
N VAL A 501 -12.25 -20.09 -7.54
CA VAL A 501 -12.14 -18.98 -8.50
C VAL A 501 -13.32 -18.98 -9.48
N LEU A 502 -13.85 -20.15 -9.85
CA LEU A 502 -14.95 -20.30 -10.82
C LEU A 502 -16.12 -21.10 -10.20
N PRO A 503 -16.79 -20.58 -9.17
CA PRO A 503 -17.78 -21.35 -8.41
C PRO A 503 -19.03 -21.71 -9.20
N SER A 504 -19.42 -20.93 -10.21
CA SER A 504 -20.54 -21.24 -11.10
C SER A 504 -20.26 -22.49 -11.95
N LEU A 505 -19.10 -22.53 -12.60
CA LEU A 505 -18.69 -23.65 -13.44
C LEU A 505 -18.40 -24.93 -12.63
N ALA A 506 -17.97 -24.76 -11.37
CA ALA A 506 -17.79 -25.88 -10.45
C ALA A 506 -19.12 -26.57 -10.13
N ARG A 507 -20.22 -25.81 -9.94
CA ARG A 507 -21.56 -26.35 -9.70
C ARG A 507 -22.11 -27.13 -10.89
N GLU A 508 -21.71 -26.76 -12.10
CA GLU A 508 -22.09 -27.43 -13.35
C GLU A 508 -21.21 -28.64 -13.68
N ASN A 509 -20.27 -29.02 -12.81
CA ASN A 509 -19.29 -30.11 -13.00
C ASN A 509 -18.43 -29.96 -14.28
N LEU A 510 -18.21 -28.73 -14.74
CA LEU A 510 -17.39 -28.42 -15.91
C LEU A 510 -15.89 -28.43 -15.63
N LEU A 511 -15.49 -28.43 -14.34
CA LEU A 511 -14.12 -28.32 -13.91
C LEU A 511 -13.47 -29.72 -13.73
N THR A 512 -13.19 -30.42 -14.83
CA THR A 512 -12.47 -31.69 -14.80
C THR A 512 -11.18 -31.60 -15.60
N VAL A 513 -10.07 -32.02 -15.00
CA VAL A 513 -8.77 -32.05 -15.67
C VAL A 513 -7.92 -33.21 -15.17
N HIS A 514 -7.25 -33.86 -16.10
CA HIS A 514 -6.20 -34.83 -15.82
C HIS A 514 -4.91 -34.38 -16.50
N VAL A 515 -3.87 -34.13 -15.73
CA VAL A 515 -2.57 -33.72 -16.27
C VAL A 515 -1.72 -34.95 -16.51
N SER A 516 -1.34 -35.18 -17.74
CA SER A 516 -0.38 -36.25 -18.08
C SER A 516 0.91 -35.66 -18.66
N PRO A 517 2.07 -36.28 -18.38
CA PRO A 517 3.35 -35.81 -18.90
C PRO A 517 3.51 -35.92 -20.42
N TRP A 518 2.65 -36.73 -21.08
CA TRP A 518 2.74 -36.99 -22.50
C TRP A 518 1.33 -37.16 -23.12
N HIS A 519 1.04 -36.38 -24.16
CA HIS A 519 -0.25 -36.41 -24.88
C HIS A 519 -0.11 -36.74 -26.38
N GLY A 520 1.10 -37.17 -26.84
CA GLY A 520 1.40 -37.32 -28.25
C GLY A 520 1.98 -36.05 -28.88
N VAL A 521 1.93 -36.00 -30.24
CA VAL A 521 2.40 -34.83 -30.99
C VAL A 521 1.24 -33.85 -31.14
N THR A 522 1.23 -32.81 -30.33
CA THR A 522 0.18 -31.79 -30.29
C THR A 522 0.72 -30.46 -30.84
N PRO A 523 -0.15 -29.50 -31.25
CA PRO A 523 0.26 -28.15 -31.63
C PRO A 523 1.09 -27.45 -30.57
N GLU A 524 0.79 -27.65 -29.29
CA GLU A 524 1.49 -27.09 -28.14
C GLU A 524 2.93 -27.60 -28.05
N LEU A 525 3.14 -28.90 -28.34
CA LEU A 525 4.47 -29.50 -28.40
C LEU A 525 5.28 -28.90 -29.57
N LEU A 526 4.63 -28.67 -30.71
CA LEU A 526 5.29 -28.00 -31.85
C LEU A 526 5.69 -26.55 -31.51
N MET A 527 4.81 -25.81 -30.79
CA MET A 527 5.15 -24.48 -30.29
C MET A 527 6.36 -24.54 -29.34
N THR A 528 6.41 -25.53 -28.45
CA THR A 528 7.54 -25.73 -27.54
C THR A 528 8.83 -26.04 -28.30
N LEU A 529 8.79 -26.91 -29.31
CA LEU A 529 9.94 -27.17 -30.19
C LEU A 529 10.39 -25.89 -30.91
N GLY A 530 9.45 -25.09 -31.40
CA GLY A 530 9.73 -23.78 -32.00
C GLY A 530 10.43 -22.83 -31.01
N VAL A 531 10.01 -22.81 -29.75
CA VAL A 531 10.65 -22.03 -28.67
C VAL A 531 12.11 -22.49 -28.48
N ILE A 532 12.35 -23.80 -28.44
CA ILE A 532 13.71 -24.36 -28.26
C ILE A 532 14.62 -24.00 -29.43
N VAL A 533 14.16 -24.21 -30.67
CA VAL A 533 14.94 -23.95 -31.89
C VAL A 533 15.26 -22.48 -32.03
N LEU A 534 14.23 -21.62 -31.98
CA LEU A 534 14.42 -20.17 -32.15
C LEU A 534 15.17 -19.57 -30.94
N GLY A 535 14.83 -19.96 -29.72
CA GLY A 535 15.51 -19.48 -28.54
C GLY A 535 16.99 -19.92 -28.47
N GLY A 536 17.30 -21.16 -28.86
CA GLY A 536 18.68 -21.65 -29.00
C GLY A 536 19.47 -20.88 -30.05
N THR A 537 18.84 -20.57 -31.19
CA THR A 537 19.43 -19.75 -32.26
C THR A 537 19.69 -18.31 -31.80
N LEU A 538 18.72 -17.69 -31.12
CA LEU A 538 18.85 -16.36 -30.55
C LEU A 538 19.94 -16.32 -29.49
N TYR A 539 20.05 -17.36 -28.64
CA TYR A 539 21.13 -17.44 -27.67
C TYR A 539 22.52 -17.53 -28.32
N LYS A 540 22.70 -18.38 -29.34
CA LYS A 540 23.95 -18.49 -30.11
C LYS A 540 24.32 -17.15 -30.81
N THR A 541 23.35 -16.42 -31.30
CA THR A 541 23.53 -15.13 -32.01
C THR A 541 23.45 -13.92 -31.07
N LEU A 542 23.32 -14.10 -29.77
CA LEU A 542 23.10 -13.06 -28.77
C LEU A 542 24.04 -11.86 -28.91
N LYS A 543 25.33 -12.10 -29.16
CA LYS A 543 26.34 -11.02 -29.31
C LYS A 543 26.05 -10.08 -30.47
N LYS A 544 25.32 -10.53 -31.50
CA LYS A 544 24.99 -9.72 -32.69
C LYS A 544 23.80 -8.81 -32.43
N TRP A 545 22.71 -9.34 -31.89
CA TRP A 545 21.45 -8.61 -31.76
C TRP A 545 21.26 -7.91 -30.41
N VAL A 546 21.99 -8.31 -29.38
CA VAL A 546 21.92 -7.62 -28.07
C VAL A 546 22.30 -6.13 -28.16
N LYS A 547 23.01 -5.74 -29.22
CA LYS A 547 23.34 -4.34 -29.51
C LYS A 547 22.09 -3.49 -29.78
N LEU A 548 21.00 -4.11 -30.22
CA LEU A 548 19.72 -3.44 -30.47
C LEU A 548 19.17 -2.74 -29.22
N TYR A 549 19.46 -3.27 -28.00
CA TYR A 549 19.08 -2.61 -26.76
C TYR A 549 19.74 -1.25 -26.53
N ARG A 550 20.85 -0.97 -27.22
CA ARG A 550 21.53 0.35 -27.12
C ARG A 550 20.81 1.46 -27.88
N THR A 551 19.96 1.09 -28.83
CA THR A 551 19.15 2.06 -29.60
C THR A 551 17.90 2.51 -28.86
N TYR A 552 17.55 1.86 -27.75
CA TYR A 552 16.39 2.25 -26.96
C TYR A 552 16.71 3.52 -26.15
N PRO A 553 15.98 4.63 -26.36
CA PRO A 553 16.24 5.90 -25.68
C PRO A 553 16.06 5.75 -24.16
N GLN A 554 17.03 6.20 -23.38
CA GLN A 554 16.96 6.15 -21.92
C GLN A 554 15.80 7.01 -21.39
N SER A 555 15.44 8.09 -22.07
CA SER A 555 14.33 8.98 -21.73
C SER A 555 12.95 8.29 -21.77
N LEU A 556 12.80 7.21 -22.51
CA LEU A 556 11.54 6.45 -22.61
C LEU A 556 11.47 5.27 -21.62
N THR A 557 12.49 5.11 -20.75
CA THR A 557 12.41 4.08 -19.71
C THR A 557 11.41 4.46 -18.63
N LEU A 558 10.64 3.49 -18.18
CA LEU A 558 9.67 3.71 -17.08
C LEU A 558 10.34 4.26 -15.81
N ASN A 559 11.59 3.88 -15.55
CA ASN A 559 12.37 4.43 -14.43
C ASN A 559 12.61 5.93 -14.59
N HIS A 560 13.00 6.38 -15.78
CA HIS A 560 13.23 7.79 -16.04
C HIS A 560 11.94 8.61 -15.91
N ILE A 561 10.82 8.08 -16.42
CA ILE A 561 9.49 8.70 -16.24
C ILE A 561 9.13 8.83 -14.75
N TYR A 562 9.36 7.79 -13.97
CA TYR A 562 9.11 7.81 -12.53
C TYR A 562 9.98 8.84 -11.80
N GLU A 563 11.30 8.86 -12.07
CA GLU A 563 12.24 9.79 -11.45
C GLU A 563 11.89 11.24 -11.82
N THR A 564 11.63 11.51 -13.12
CA THR A 564 11.21 12.84 -13.58
C THR A 564 9.89 13.28 -12.95
N ALA A 565 8.92 12.37 -12.78
CA ALA A 565 7.65 12.69 -12.12
C ALA A 565 7.85 13.06 -10.64
N LEU A 566 8.75 12.36 -9.92
CA LEU A 566 9.08 12.71 -8.54
C LEU A 566 9.79 14.06 -8.44
N GLU A 567 10.79 14.31 -9.28
CA GLU A 567 11.50 15.59 -9.31
C GLU A 567 10.55 16.75 -9.65
N LEU A 568 9.64 16.55 -10.62
CA LEU A 568 8.61 17.53 -10.96
C LEU A 568 7.67 17.78 -9.77
N MET A 569 7.22 16.73 -9.09
CA MET A 569 6.38 16.85 -7.90
C MET A 569 7.09 17.65 -6.79
N GLU A 570 8.35 17.33 -6.50
CA GLU A 570 9.13 18.05 -5.50
C GLU A 570 9.35 19.52 -5.88
N SER A 571 9.68 19.81 -7.14
CA SER A 571 9.91 21.17 -7.64
C SER A 571 8.62 21.99 -7.65
N LEU A 572 7.50 21.41 -8.08
CA LEU A 572 6.18 22.07 -8.04
C LEU A 572 5.72 22.33 -6.60
N SER A 573 5.90 21.33 -5.71
CA SER A 573 5.60 21.49 -4.29
C SER A 573 6.42 22.60 -3.65
N LEU A 574 7.73 22.66 -3.94
CA LEU A 574 8.61 23.71 -3.47
C LEU A 574 8.21 25.08 -4.04
N ALA A 575 7.90 25.15 -5.35
CA ALA A 575 7.45 26.39 -5.98
C ALA A 575 6.13 26.89 -5.37
N LEU A 576 5.17 25.99 -5.16
CA LEU A 576 3.89 26.29 -4.52
C LEU A 576 4.12 26.77 -3.07
N THR A 577 4.90 26.03 -2.31
CA THR A 577 5.24 26.39 -0.91
C THR A 577 5.88 27.76 -0.83
N LYS A 578 6.87 28.05 -1.67
CA LYS A 578 7.52 29.37 -1.73
C LYS A 578 6.55 30.49 -2.10
N ARG A 579 5.50 30.18 -2.86
CA ARG A 579 4.53 31.19 -3.32
C ARG A 579 3.55 31.60 -2.22
N TYR A 580 3.09 30.67 -1.38
CA TYR A 580 2.17 31.02 -0.29
C TYR A 580 2.84 31.20 1.07
N MET A 581 3.99 30.56 1.33
CA MET A 581 4.79 30.79 2.53
C MET A 581 5.80 31.93 2.32
N THR A 582 5.27 33.13 2.19
CA THR A 582 6.09 34.34 1.93
C THR A 582 6.91 34.77 3.14
N GLY A 583 6.59 34.29 4.36
CA GLY A 583 7.15 34.78 5.62
C GLY A 583 6.59 36.14 6.04
N SER A 584 5.67 36.71 5.29
CA SER A 584 5.00 37.97 5.58
C SER A 584 3.67 37.74 6.29
N LEU A 585 3.56 38.21 7.54
CA LEU A 585 2.28 38.12 8.28
C LEU A 585 1.14 38.82 7.54
N ARG A 586 1.46 39.90 6.85
CA ARG A 586 0.47 40.64 6.03
C ARG A 586 -0.12 39.73 4.93
N ASP A 587 0.73 39.03 4.20
CA ASP A 587 0.27 38.17 3.11
C ASP A 587 -0.60 37.01 3.64
N TYR A 588 -0.22 36.46 4.79
CA TYR A 588 -1.02 35.42 5.45
C TYR A 588 -2.39 35.94 5.87
N LEU A 589 -2.46 37.16 6.43
CA LEU A 589 -3.73 37.79 6.77
C LEU A 589 -4.59 38.06 5.52
N ILE A 590 -3.98 38.49 4.42
CA ILE A 590 -4.70 38.64 3.15
C ILE A 590 -5.28 37.31 2.69
N TYR A 591 -4.53 36.20 2.74
CA TYR A 591 -5.03 34.88 2.33
C TYR A 591 -6.16 34.41 3.23
N ILE A 592 -6.01 34.49 4.55
CA ILE A 592 -7.02 34.06 5.52
C ILE A 592 -8.30 34.88 5.37
N LEU A 593 -8.20 36.22 5.38
CA LEU A 593 -9.34 37.11 5.30
C LEU A 593 -10.05 37.00 3.94
N SER A 594 -9.29 36.85 2.84
CA SER A 594 -9.88 36.61 1.51
C SER A 594 -10.66 35.30 1.47
N PHE A 595 -10.09 34.23 2.08
CA PHE A 595 -10.79 32.95 2.17
C PHE A 595 -12.11 33.07 2.98
N ILE A 596 -12.10 33.78 4.11
CA ILE A 596 -13.29 34.02 4.93
C ILE A 596 -14.36 34.76 4.09
N VAL A 597 -13.95 35.83 3.38
CA VAL A 597 -14.89 36.59 2.54
C VAL A 597 -15.51 35.71 1.47
N VAL A 598 -14.70 34.91 0.76
CA VAL A 598 -15.19 34.05 -0.33
C VAL A 598 -16.01 32.88 0.22
N ALA A 599 -15.57 32.20 1.25
CA ALA A 599 -16.24 31.03 1.79
C ALA A 599 -17.56 31.41 2.50
N VAL A 600 -17.48 32.35 3.45
CA VAL A 600 -18.67 32.74 4.24
C VAL A 600 -19.62 33.59 3.38
N GLY A 601 -19.11 34.57 2.65
CA GLY A 601 -19.92 35.40 1.76
C GLY A 601 -20.55 34.58 0.63
N GLY A 602 -19.77 33.63 0.05
CA GLY A 602 -20.28 32.69 -0.94
C GLY A 602 -21.38 31.78 -0.38
N ALA A 603 -21.19 31.24 0.82
CA ALA A 603 -22.18 30.40 1.50
C ALA A 603 -23.50 31.20 1.77
N LEU A 604 -23.38 32.43 2.26
CA LEU A 604 -24.56 33.29 2.48
C LEU A 604 -25.35 33.51 1.21
N VAL A 605 -24.67 33.76 0.08
CA VAL A 605 -25.35 33.98 -1.21
C VAL A 605 -25.93 32.67 -1.75
N LEU A 606 -25.20 31.58 -1.75
CA LEU A 606 -25.65 30.29 -2.28
C LEU A 606 -26.81 29.69 -1.48
N ALA A 607 -26.75 29.80 -0.16
CA ALA A 607 -27.80 29.32 0.74
C ALA A 607 -29.00 30.30 0.83
N GLN A 608 -28.96 31.45 0.12
CA GLN A 608 -29.97 32.52 0.26
C GLN A 608 -30.18 32.92 1.73
N GLY A 609 -29.11 32.87 2.53
CA GLY A 609 -29.14 33.04 3.97
C GLY A 609 -29.23 34.50 4.44
N ILE A 610 -29.28 35.48 3.52
CA ILE A 610 -29.35 36.89 3.89
C ILE A 610 -30.79 37.22 4.30
N ALA A 611 -31.03 37.35 5.60
CA ALA A 611 -32.29 37.76 6.16
C ALA A 611 -32.11 38.98 7.07
N PHE A 612 -32.99 39.92 7.00
CA PHE A 612 -33.03 41.07 7.88
C PHE A 612 -34.46 41.25 8.38
N ASP A 613 -34.66 41.02 9.66
CA ASP A 613 -35.94 41.22 10.31
C ASP A 613 -35.77 42.06 11.59
N PRO A 614 -36.08 43.39 11.51
CA PRO A 614 -35.98 44.28 12.66
C PRO A 614 -37.23 44.26 13.53
N SER A 615 -38.23 43.41 13.25
CA SER A 615 -39.55 43.46 13.95
C SER A 615 -39.47 43.11 15.45
N HIS A 616 -38.44 42.41 15.86
CA HIS A 616 -38.17 41.99 17.23
C HIS A 616 -37.03 42.75 17.91
N ASP A 617 -36.46 43.78 17.24
CA ASP A 617 -35.36 44.54 17.81
C ASP A 617 -35.88 45.51 18.91
N ALA A 618 -35.16 45.51 20.05
CA ALA A 618 -35.44 46.43 21.15
C ALA A 618 -35.02 47.87 20.78
N ALA A 619 -35.74 48.85 21.30
CA ALA A 619 -35.34 50.23 21.11
C ALA A 619 -33.98 50.52 21.80
N PHE A 620 -33.06 51.12 21.08
CA PHE A 620 -31.74 51.46 21.60
C PHE A 620 -31.78 52.83 22.34
N SER A 621 -30.95 52.90 23.37
CA SER A 621 -30.83 54.11 24.18
C SER A 621 -29.67 55.02 23.73
N ILE A 622 -29.69 56.26 24.15
CA ILE A 622 -28.59 57.21 23.90
C ILE A 622 -27.25 56.76 24.48
N TYR A 623 -27.28 55.90 25.53
CA TYR A 623 -26.08 55.39 26.17
C TYR A 623 -25.38 54.34 25.26
N GLU A 624 -26.11 53.51 24.60
CA GLU A 624 -25.58 52.53 23.63
C GLU A 624 -24.95 53.19 22.44
N LEU A 625 -25.64 54.29 21.94
CA LEU A 625 -25.12 55.08 20.83
C LEU A 625 -23.80 55.80 21.22
N ALA A 626 -23.71 56.32 22.41
CA ALA A 626 -22.52 56.98 22.91
C ALA A 626 -21.35 56.01 23.08
N LEU A 627 -21.62 54.79 23.58
CA LEU A 627 -20.60 53.71 23.68
C LEU A 627 -20.15 53.28 22.30
N LEU A 628 -21.05 53.06 21.35
CA LEU A 628 -20.72 52.72 19.97
C LEU A 628 -19.84 53.80 19.32
N ALA A 629 -20.21 55.06 19.46
CA ALA A 629 -19.38 56.18 18.97
C ALA A 629 -17.98 56.17 19.59
N GLY A 630 -17.89 55.93 20.90
CA GLY A 630 -16.62 55.75 21.60
C GLY A 630 -15.78 54.61 21.06
N MET A 631 -16.37 53.47 20.79
CA MET A 631 -15.70 52.31 20.19
C MET A 631 -15.18 52.62 18.79
N VAL A 632 -15.96 53.28 17.96
CA VAL A 632 -15.55 53.70 16.61
C VAL A 632 -14.35 54.67 16.68
N VAL A 633 -14.39 55.66 17.61
CA VAL A 633 -13.28 56.59 17.82
C VAL A 633 -12.02 55.82 18.28
N CYS A 634 -12.13 54.90 19.21
CA CYS A 634 -11.00 54.06 19.65
C CYS A 634 -10.43 53.27 18.50
N ALA A 635 -11.26 52.61 17.71
CA ALA A 635 -10.83 51.83 16.54
C ALA A 635 -10.08 52.70 15.49
N ILE A 636 -10.60 53.88 15.19
CA ILE A 636 -9.94 54.85 14.31
C ILE A 636 -8.60 55.30 14.93
N THR A 637 -8.56 55.54 16.23
CA THR A 637 -7.35 55.95 16.94
C THR A 637 -6.25 54.90 16.84
N VAL A 638 -6.60 53.61 16.93
CA VAL A 638 -5.64 52.47 16.71
C VAL A 638 -5.06 52.55 15.31
N LEU A 639 -5.87 52.80 14.28
CA LEU A 639 -5.42 52.90 12.89
C LEU A 639 -4.49 54.08 12.62
N LEU A 640 -4.74 55.19 13.31
CA LEU A 640 -3.98 56.46 13.14
C LEU A 640 -2.84 56.58 14.12
N ALA A 641 -2.67 55.68 15.07
CA ALA A 641 -1.67 55.76 16.11
C ALA A 641 -0.23 55.83 15.57
N GLU A 642 0.47 56.87 15.92
CA GLU A 642 1.91 57.02 15.58
C GLU A 642 2.83 56.31 16.58
N THR A 643 2.35 56.06 17.77
CA THR A 643 3.11 55.37 18.83
C THR A 643 2.40 54.08 19.25
N ARG A 644 3.18 53.04 19.62
CA ARG A 644 2.63 51.79 20.14
C ARG A 644 1.85 52.01 21.43
N LEU A 645 2.29 52.92 22.28
CA LEU A 645 1.60 53.26 23.52
C LEU A 645 0.17 53.75 23.24
N THR A 646 0.02 54.68 22.30
CA THR A 646 -1.30 55.20 21.89
C THR A 646 -2.18 54.06 21.37
N ALA A 647 -1.65 53.15 20.53
CA ALA A 647 -2.38 52.01 20.02
C ALA A 647 -2.82 51.06 21.13
N ILE A 648 -1.95 50.70 22.08
CA ILE A 648 -2.27 49.81 23.20
C ILE A 648 -3.35 50.43 24.10
N ILE A 649 -3.24 51.70 24.42
CA ILE A 649 -4.22 52.41 25.26
C ILE A 649 -5.59 52.46 24.52
N ALA A 650 -5.59 52.72 23.21
CA ALA A 650 -6.81 52.79 22.44
C ALA A 650 -7.49 51.41 22.32
N VAL A 651 -6.73 50.32 22.15
CA VAL A 651 -7.27 48.94 22.16
C VAL A 651 -7.81 48.60 23.54
N GLY A 652 -7.09 48.91 24.64
CA GLY A 652 -7.61 48.70 25.99
C GLY A 652 -8.89 49.51 26.28
N ALA A 653 -8.92 50.77 25.85
CA ALA A 653 -10.14 51.57 25.96
C ALA A 653 -11.33 50.97 25.17
N LEU A 654 -11.08 50.45 23.97
CA LEU A 654 -12.07 49.70 23.20
C LEU A 654 -12.60 48.50 23.98
N GLY A 655 -11.75 47.68 24.55
CA GLY A 655 -12.11 46.53 25.35
C GLY A 655 -12.96 46.90 26.59
N PHE A 656 -12.61 47.95 27.30
CA PHE A 656 -13.39 48.42 28.39
C PHE A 656 -14.77 49.00 27.98
N LEU A 657 -14.89 49.60 26.80
CA LEU A 657 -16.21 49.97 26.23
C LEU A 657 -17.10 48.77 25.95
N VAL A 658 -16.49 47.64 25.49
CA VAL A 658 -17.20 46.37 25.35
C VAL A 658 -17.71 45.83 26.70
N VAL A 659 -16.92 45.98 27.79
CA VAL A 659 -17.37 45.61 29.15
C VAL A 659 -18.61 46.40 29.51
N PHE A 660 -18.65 47.69 29.23
CA PHE A 660 -19.85 48.53 29.50
C PHE A 660 -21.03 48.09 28.70
N PHE A 661 -20.88 47.65 27.47
CA PHE A 661 -21.98 47.01 26.71
C PHE A 661 -22.54 45.81 27.42
N PHE A 662 -21.65 44.88 27.88
CA PHE A 662 -22.10 43.67 28.60
C PHE A 662 -22.82 44.04 29.92
N VAL A 663 -22.42 45.11 30.60
CA VAL A 663 -23.13 45.60 31.77
C VAL A 663 -24.50 46.14 31.43
N LEU A 664 -24.61 46.95 30.34
CA LEU A 664 -25.92 47.46 29.89
C LEU A 664 -26.89 46.33 29.47
N PHE A 665 -26.39 45.30 28.82
CA PHE A 665 -27.18 44.15 28.40
C PHE A 665 -27.34 43.09 29.53
N ARG A 666 -27.00 43.41 30.76
CA ARG A 666 -27.19 42.53 31.93
C ARG A 666 -26.49 41.16 31.80
N ALA A 667 -25.31 41.16 31.19
CA ALA A 667 -24.46 39.98 31.06
C ALA A 667 -23.26 40.06 32.00
N PRO A 668 -23.42 39.86 33.33
CA PRO A 668 -22.37 40.11 34.34
C PRO A 668 -21.17 39.18 34.19
N ASP A 669 -21.36 37.92 33.80
CA ASP A 669 -20.31 36.96 33.63
C ASP A 669 -19.38 37.34 32.45
N LEU A 670 -20.01 37.76 31.34
CA LEU A 670 -19.24 38.25 30.17
C LEU A 670 -18.52 39.57 30.51
N ALA A 671 -19.20 40.48 31.24
CA ALA A 671 -18.58 41.72 31.67
C ALA A 671 -17.34 41.49 32.57
N LEU A 672 -17.45 40.58 33.54
CA LEU A 672 -16.36 40.27 34.47
C LEU A 672 -15.21 39.59 33.75
N THR A 673 -15.51 38.60 32.90
CA THR A 673 -14.49 37.89 32.12
C THR A 673 -13.73 38.83 31.18
N GLN A 674 -14.46 39.67 30.43
CA GLN A 674 -13.86 40.64 29.53
C GLN A 674 -13.01 41.67 30.30
N LEU A 675 -13.49 42.15 31.47
CA LEU A 675 -12.75 43.05 32.32
C LEU A 675 -11.39 42.47 32.76
N VAL A 676 -11.38 41.23 33.21
CA VAL A 676 -10.17 40.54 33.67
C VAL A 676 -9.22 40.31 32.49
N VAL A 677 -9.74 39.77 31.38
CA VAL A 677 -8.92 39.49 30.19
C VAL A 677 -8.33 40.75 29.61
N GLU A 678 -9.12 41.83 29.49
CA GLU A 678 -8.65 43.10 28.94
C GLU A 678 -7.57 43.74 29.82
N THR A 679 -7.77 43.69 31.15
CA THR A 679 -6.81 44.22 32.10
C THR A 679 -5.47 43.47 32.00
N ILE A 680 -5.51 42.12 31.96
CA ILE A 680 -4.30 41.29 31.84
C ILE A 680 -3.63 41.53 30.50
N THR A 681 -4.39 41.55 29.42
CA THR A 681 -3.87 41.76 28.06
C THR A 681 -3.22 43.13 27.91
N THR A 682 -3.86 44.18 28.39
CA THR A 682 -3.31 45.55 28.36
C THR A 682 -2.00 45.63 29.18
N VAL A 683 -1.96 45.02 30.37
CA VAL A 683 -0.74 44.99 31.20
C VAL A 683 0.38 44.21 30.51
N LEU A 684 0.06 43.04 29.90
CA LEU A 684 1.04 42.24 29.13
C LEU A 684 1.57 43.01 27.93
N PHE A 685 0.75 43.71 27.20
CA PHE A 685 1.19 44.56 26.08
C PHE A 685 2.09 45.71 26.57
N LEU A 686 1.76 46.34 27.67
CA LEU A 686 2.60 47.38 28.23
C LEU A 686 3.97 46.86 28.74
N LEU A 687 3.98 45.64 29.27
CA LEU A 687 5.24 44.97 29.66
C LEU A 687 6.10 44.60 28.45
N CYS A 688 5.46 44.03 27.41
CA CYS A 688 6.14 43.66 26.17
C CYS A 688 6.60 44.89 25.36
N PHE A 689 5.89 46.03 25.48
CA PHE A 689 6.17 47.26 24.76
C PHE A 689 7.61 47.73 24.95
N TYR A 690 8.15 47.58 26.15
CA TYR A 690 9.50 48.02 26.49
C TYR A 690 10.59 47.30 25.69
N HIS A 691 10.35 46.10 25.28
CA HIS A 691 11.29 45.25 24.53
C HIS A 691 11.11 45.30 23.02
N LEU A 692 10.07 45.99 22.53
CA LEU A 692 9.77 46.03 21.10
C LEU A 692 10.43 47.24 20.42
N PRO A 693 10.94 47.09 19.16
CA PRO A 693 11.53 48.17 18.41
C PRO A 693 10.49 49.27 18.15
N LYS A 694 10.95 50.56 18.08
CA LYS A 694 10.06 51.69 17.77
C LYS A 694 9.28 51.45 16.46
N LEU A 695 8.00 51.86 16.41
CA LEU A 695 7.21 51.86 15.17
C LEU A 695 7.91 52.72 14.12
N LYS A 696 8.23 52.12 12.99
CA LYS A 696 8.67 52.85 11.80
C LYS A 696 7.44 53.11 10.93
N LYS A 697 7.29 54.33 10.45
CA LYS A 697 6.25 54.65 9.46
C LYS A 697 6.52 53.82 8.20
N GLU A 698 5.73 52.82 7.95
CA GLU A 698 5.85 52.04 6.71
C GLU A 698 5.31 52.84 5.52
N THR A 699 6.15 53.06 4.54
CA THR A 699 5.76 53.62 3.25
C THR A 699 5.19 52.49 2.38
N THR A 700 3.99 52.04 2.72
CA THR A 700 3.27 51.07 1.88
C THR A 700 2.82 51.73 0.57
N PRO A 701 3.08 51.13 -0.62
CA PRO A 701 2.63 51.67 -1.89
C PRO A 701 1.10 51.72 -1.97
N LEU A 702 0.58 52.73 -2.66
CA LEU A 702 -0.86 53.02 -2.75
C LEU A 702 -1.70 51.77 -3.17
N PRO A 703 -1.26 50.96 -4.14
CA PRO A 703 -2.02 49.75 -4.51
C PRO A 703 -2.22 48.77 -3.34
N SER A 704 -1.22 48.60 -2.47
CA SER A 704 -1.30 47.75 -1.29
C SER A 704 -2.25 48.29 -0.24
N LYS A 705 -2.33 49.60 -0.06
CA LYS A 705 -3.31 50.25 0.83
C LYS A 705 -4.73 50.07 0.34
N VAL A 706 -4.93 50.18 -0.98
CA VAL A 706 -6.23 49.97 -1.62
C VAL A 706 -6.69 48.50 -1.42
N VAL A 707 -5.82 47.54 -1.68
CA VAL A 707 -6.15 46.11 -1.48
C VAL A 707 -6.51 45.81 -0.02
N ASN A 708 -5.73 46.32 0.93
CA ASN A 708 -6.02 46.15 2.35
C ASN A 708 -7.36 46.84 2.73
N GLY A 709 -7.64 48.03 2.21
CA GLY A 709 -8.89 48.75 2.45
C GLY A 709 -10.11 48.01 1.92
N LEU A 710 -10.03 47.54 0.67
CA LEU A 710 -11.11 46.78 0.04
C LEU A 710 -11.37 45.46 0.79
N LEU A 711 -10.30 44.74 1.18
CA LEU A 711 -10.42 43.48 1.92
C LEU A 711 -11.03 43.71 3.32
N SER A 712 -10.58 44.74 4.04
CA SER A 712 -11.16 45.13 5.34
C SER A 712 -12.64 45.46 5.24
N LEU A 713 -13.00 46.21 4.22
CA LEU A 713 -14.42 46.56 3.96
C LEU A 713 -15.26 45.31 3.64
N ALA A 714 -14.72 44.41 2.82
CA ALA A 714 -15.40 43.15 2.46
C ALA A 714 -15.58 42.24 3.69
N VAL A 715 -14.58 42.11 4.54
CA VAL A 715 -14.69 41.34 5.78
C VAL A 715 -15.71 41.96 6.72
N GLY A 716 -15.67 43.28 6.91
CA GLY A 716 -16.65 44.00 7.73
C GLY A 716 -18.07 43.80 7.21
N LEU A 717 -18.27 43.90 5.89
CA LEU A 717 -19.57 43.69 5.26
C LEU A 717 -20.07 42.24 5.47
N VAL A 718 -19.23 41.24 5.19
CA VAL A 718 -19.62 39.82 5.35
C VAL A 718 -19.95 39.51 6.81
N MET A 719 -19.17 39.98 7.76
CA MET A 719 -19.43 39.76 9.20
C MET A 719 -20.70 40.48 9.64
N THR A 720 -20.97 41.68 9.14
CA THR A 720 -22.24 42.40 9.40
C THR A 720 -23.43 41.63 8.82
N LEU A 721 -23.32 41.13 7.60
CA LEU A 721 -24.40 40.34 6.97
C LEU A 721 -24.65 39.03 7.72
N VAL A 722 -23.59 38.35 8.22
CA VAL A 722 -23.73 37.15 9.06
C VAL A 722 -24.48 37.49 10.35
N ALA A 723 -24.12 38.60 11.02
CA ALA A 723 -24.78 39.00 12.25
C ALA A 723 -26.27 39.36 12.03
N LEU A 724 -26.56 40.11 10.97
CA LEU A 724 -27.93 40.45 10.61
C LEU A 724 -28.77 39.24 10.21
N SER A 725 -28.17 38.31 9.45
CA SER A 725 -28.84 37.06 9.02
C SER A 725 -29.13 36.12 10.20
N ALA A 726 -28.20 36.05 11.15
CA ALA A 726 -28.37 35.25 12.36
C ALA A 726 -29.51 35.81 13.24
N ASN A 727 -29.68 37.13 13.29
CA ASN A 727 -30.77 37.77 14.00
C ASN A 727 -32.11 37.59 13.26
N GLY A 728 -32.11 37.69 11.91
CA GLY A 728 -33.32 37.58 11.10
C GLY A 728 -33.84 36.13 10.88
N ASN A 729 -32.99 35.12 11.09
CA ASN A 729 -33.34 33.70 11.00
C ASN A 729 -32.97 32.99 12.30
N PRO A 730 -33.73 33.10 13.38
CA PRO A 730 -33.46 32.35 14.59
C PRO A 730 -33.54 30.85 14.26
N LEU A 731 -32.44 30.10 14.56
CA LEU A 731 -32.42 28.66 14.50
C LEU A 731 -33.57 28.05 15.36
N PRO A 732 -33.89 26.75 15.20
CA PRO A 732 -35.04 26.11 15.84
C PRO A 732 -35.14 26.41 17.33
N GLU A 733 -36.28 26.10 17.93
CA GLU A 733 -36.67 26.42 19.30
C GLU A 733 -35.54 26.43 20.32
N SER A 734 -35.49 27.51 21.12
CA SER A 734 -34.44 27.67 22.15
C SER A 734 -34.46 26.48 23.14
N ILE A 735 -33.30 25.88 23.35
CA ILE A 735 -33.11 24.87 24.39
C ILE A 735 -32.94 25.50 25.78
N ALA A 736 -33.07 26.80 25.93
CA ALA A 736 -32.90 27.51 27.21
C ALA A 736 -33.81 26.98 28.33
N GLY A 737 -35.00 26.46 28.01
CA GLY A 737 -35.90 25.84 28.96
C GLY A 737 -35.29 24.66 29.76
N TYR A 738 -34.31 23.95 29.17
CA TYR A 738 -33.61 22.87 29.90
C TYR A 738 -32.71 23.40 31.02
N TYR A 739 -32.34 24.68 30.97
CA TYR A 739 -31.42 25.26 31.96
C TYR A 739 -32.14 26.11 33.00
N GLU A 740 -33.45 26.32 32.88
CA GLU A 740 -34.23 27.14 33.85
C GLU A 740 -34.13 26.61 35.28
N ASN A 741 -34.07 25.29 35.46
CA ASN A 741 -33.93 24.65 36.75
C ASN A 741 -32.47 24.27 37.08
N ALA A 742 -31.47 24.94 36.51
CA ALA A 742 -30.08 24.60 36.71
C ALA A 742 -29.63 24.67 38.18
N TYR A 743 -30.30 25.56 38.98
CA TYR A 743 -30.00 25.64 40.42
C TYR A 743 -30.34 24.35 41.16
N GLU A 744 -31.51 23.75 40.87
CA GLU A 744 -31.94 22.49 41.51
C GLU A 744 -31.20 21.28 40.97
N LEU A 745 -30.95 21.25 39.62
CA LEU A 745 -30.30 20.10 38.94
C LEU A 745 -28.80 20.05 39.11
N ALA A 746 -28.11 21.21 39.10
CA ALA A 746 -26.66 21.30 39.13
C ALA A 746 -26.09 22.02 40.36
N GLY A 747 -26.97 22.51 41.28
CA GLY A 747 -26.60 23.16 42.54
C GLY A 747 -25.91 24.54 42.37
N ALA A 748 -25.89 25.09 41.16
CA ALA A 748 -25.23 26.36 40.88
C ALA A 748 -26.21 27.51 40.68
N LYS A 749 -26.00 28.59 41.42
CA LYS A 749 -26.87 29.81 41.32
C LYS A 749 -26.69 30.56 40.00
N ASN A 750 -25.56 30.36 39.33
CA ASN A 750 -25.24 30.93 38.03
C ASN A 750 -25.37 29.85 36.95
N ILE A 751 -26.27 30.04 36.00
CA ILE A 751 -26.56 29.12 34.91
C ILE A 751 -25.31 28.90 34.03
N VAL A 752 -24.55 29.97 33.73
CA VAL A 752 -23.33 29.87 32.92
C VAL A 752 -22.30 28.94 33.58
N ASN A 753 -22.10 29.06 34.87
CA ASN A 753 -21.22 28.17 35.62
C ASN A 753 -21.75 26.76 35.69
N ALA A 754 -23.09 26.57 35.84
CA ALA A 754 -23.68 25.23 35.78
C ALA A 754 -23.44 24.53 34.45
N ILE A 755 -23.58 25.26 33.34
CA ILE A 755 -23.31 24.72 31.98
C ILE A 755 -21.82 24.32 31.86
N LEU A 756 -20.88 25.21 32.24
CA LEU A 756 -19.46 25.02 32.03
C LEU A 756 -18.85 23.94 32.93
N VAL A 757 -19.38 23.73 34.13
CA VAL A 757 -18.76 22.83 35.12
C VAL A 757 -19.49 21.50 35.24
N ASP A 758 -20.80 21.45 35.02
CA ASP A 758 -21.64 20.28 35.19
C ASP A 758 -22.22 19.76 33.85
N PHE A 759 -23.10 20.49 33.22
CA PHE A 759 -23.77 20.01 31.98
C PHE A 759 -22.80 19.73 30.84
N ARG A 760 -21.74 20.53 30.69
CA ARG A 760 -20.69 20.41 29.67
C ARG A 760 -19.28 20.35 30.28
N GLY A 761 -19.14 19.76 31.43
CA GLY A 761 -17.88 19.70 32.17
C GLY A 761 -16.73 19.09 31.41
N PHE A 762 -16.97 18.17 30.47
CA PHE A 762 -15.94 17.60 29.60
C PHE A 762 -15.27 18.62 28.70
N ASP A 763 -16.00 19.59 28.16
CA ASP A 763 -15.43 20.66 27.33
C ASP A 763 -14.41 21.47 28.13
N THR A 764 -14.77 21.89 29.33
CA THR A 764 -13.89 22.64 30.24
C THR A 764 -12.68 21.83 30.67
N MET A 765 -12.83 20.54 30.93
CA MET A 765 -11.73 19.62 31.23
C MET A 765 -10.73 19.52 30.07
N LEU A 766 -11.22 19.44 28.83
CA LEU A 766 -10.37 19.40 27.63
C LEU A 766 -9.66 20.75 27.41
N GLU A 767 -10.30 21.87 27.70
CA GLU A 767 -9.67 23.22 27.65
C GLU A 767 -8.51 23.32 28.65
N ILE A 768 -8.69 22.81 29.87
CA ILE A 768 -7.63 22.76 30.88
C ILE A 768 -6.47 21.90 30.42
N LEU A 769 -6.77 20.77 29.75
CA LEU A 769 -5.75 19.90 29.14
C LEU A 769 -4.94 20.65 28.07
N VAL A 770 -5.60 21.38 27.17
CA VAL A 770 -4.94 22.18 26.13
C VAL A 770 -4.06 23.27 26.73
N LEU A 771 -4.54 23.98 27.75
CA LEU A 771 -3.75 24.98 28.48
C LEU A 771 -2.52 24.37 29.16
N SER A 772 -2.66 23.17 29.73
CA SER A 772 -1.55 22.40 30.31
C SER A 772 -0.50 22.02 29.28
N MET A 773 -0.95 21.57 28.10
CA MET A 773 -0.05 21.27 26.97
C MET A 773 0.69 22.50 26.49
N ALA A 774 0.01 23.64 26.36
CA ALA A 774 0.62 24.91 25.98
C ALA A 774 1.65 25.35 27.01
N GLY A 775 1.32 25.24 28.31
CA GLY A 775 2.24 25.55 29.43
C GLY A 775 3.50 24.69 29.41
N LEU A 776 3.36 23.38 29.15
CA LEU A 776 4.48 22.46 28.99
C LEU A 776 5.34 22.82 27.78
N GLY A 777 4.72 23.20 26.66
CA GLY A 777 5.41 23.66 25.46
C GLY A 777 6.27 24.92 25.76
N VAL A 778 5.68 25.93 26.36
CA VAL A 778 6.37 27.18 26.78
C VAL A 778 7.51 26.87 27.74
N TYR A 779 7.27 26.05 28.77
CA TYR A 779 8.29 25.63 29.73
C TYR A 779 9.47 24.93 29.04
N THR A 780 9.19 24.03 28.10
CA THR A 780 10.22 23.31 27.34
C THR A 780 11.08 24.29 26.51
N LEU A 781 10.46 25.27 25.84
CA LEU A 781 11.16 26.28 25.03
C LEU A 781 12.06 27.17 25.92
N ILE A 782 11.57 27.57 27.08
CA ILE A 782 12.37 28.37 28.06
C ILE A 782 13.56 27.55 28.57
N LYS A 783 13.33 26.29 28.92
CA LYS A 783 14.39 25.39 29.44
C LYS A 783 15.47 25.12 28.40
N LEU A 784 15.09 24.88 27.13
CA LEU A 784 16.04 24.72 26.03
C LEU A 784 16.91 25.96 25.84
N ARG A 785 16.34 27.17 25.93
CA ARG A 785 17.07 28.41 25.81
C ARG A 785 18.07 28.58 26.96
N MET A 786 17.71 28.23 28.19
CA MET A 786 18.60 28.30 29.34
C MET A 786 19.74 27.27 29.28
N ALA A 787 19.48 26.09 28.69
CA ALA A 787 20.51 25.06 28.52
C ALA A 787 21.49 25.33 27.37
N GLY A 788 21.07 26.07 26.33
CA GLY A 788 21.92 26.47 25.20
C GLY A 788 22.79 27.69 25.45
N GLY A 789 22.66 28.33 26.59
CA GLY A 789 23.39 29.55 26.98
C GLY A 789 24.59 29.30 27.91
N LYS A 790 25.19 28.09 27.91
CA LYS A 790 26.47 27.78 28.60
C LYS A 790 27.55 27.48 27.58
#